data_431e3576590b094ca58563fb16797839
#
_entry.id   431e3576590b094ca58563fb16797839
#
_cell.length_a   1.000
_cell.length_b   1.000
_cell.length_c   1.000
_cell.angle_alpha   90.00
_cell.angle_beta   90.00
_cell.angle_gamma   90.00
#
_symmetry.space_group_name_H-M   'P 1'
#
loop_
_entity.id
_entity.type
_entity.pdbx_description
1 polymer ?
#
loop_
_entity_poly.entity_id
_entity_poly.type
_entity_poly.pdbx_seq_one_letter_code
_entity_poly.pdbx_strand_id
1 'polypeptide(L)'
;MSGVAEPGTDAGDDDSALEAAFTTFFAKESPSARVRAAEPLGFDPSLWDRLRGLGIPELAVGVDRAPLDALATIVRCAGRALAPVPIVETLVANRLLDRLDACREPLANGEGIATFAVRPARGGVWPLVPAGAVATAVVGMDGDDLVLLRAPAPGSAAVNLGGAPLADRSVTGDRTVLATGSEAHDLHALTLDEMRILWGAALVGLGRGALDGAVAYAADRHQFGVPIGSFQAIQHRLADVATELDGATLLVGRAAASEGTIRAVLAPLSAWVAGRAARAVAGANVHVHGGYGFMLEVDAQLFFRRASAWPLVLGDPADEMELIADQLARVGWNLDDPEPSAFRREVRAFLETHCPAEVVRNAHDTGTMHDWGLHAALARVGWLAAEWPIDQGGQARGPWEMQEMHDELARVGAPVDGWGTSNLVAHTLALVGTDQQRSEIVPRILDGSVLCCLGYSEPDSGSDVAAASTRAERDGDDWVINGQKMFTTLAHESTYVFLLTRTNPDAPKHRGLTMFLVPMDAPGIEITPIHTLGGERTNITYYTDVRVPDACRVGAVDGGWSVMGVALAFERNPTMVGELDRLLHRFVEWAATVPGVLDRPATRVRLVHAVADLEVARVLAHRMTAVAASGTPGFVEGSMAKLFASEALVRAAADLLDASAPEGLLGHDASGAVADGWIEQAHRHAQVTTIYAGTSEIQRSIIAERGLGLPRSGR
;
A
#
# COMPACT_ATOMS: atom_id res chain seq x y z
N MET A 1 -0.33 -24.94 19.60
CA MET A 1 -1.54 -24.86 18.76
C MET A 1 -2.19 -23.52 19.07
N SER A 2 -1.77 -22.48 18.39
CA SER A 2 -2.49 -21.22 18.26
C SER A 2 -2.30 -20.82 16.81
N GLY A 3 -3.22 -21.29 15.96
CA GLY A 3 -3.25 -20.87 14.55
C GLY A 3 -3.52 -19.37 14.50
N VAL A 4 -2.83 -18.69 13.61
CA VAL A 4 -3.27 -17.40 13.10
C VAL A 4 -4.65 -17.66 12.53
N ALA A 5 -5.68 -17.13 13.19
CA ALA A 5 -7.04 -17.22 12.71
C ALA A 5 -7.07 -16.53 11.34
N GLU A 6 -7.54 -17.25 10.31
CA GLU A 6 -8.08 -16.60 9.13
C GLU A 6 -8.99 -15.46 9.63
N PRO A 7 -8.93 -14.24 9.08
CA PRO A 7 -9.88 -13.21 9.46
C PRO A 7 -11.27 -13.77 9.14
N GLY A 8 -11.99 -14.15 10.20
CA GLY A 8 -13.30 -14.74 10.08
C GLY A 8 -14.22 -13.73 9.41
N THR A 9 -15.06 -14.20 8.51
CA THR A 9 -16.08 -13.42 7.78
C THR A 9 -17.01 -12.62 8.72
N ASP A 10 -17.16 -13.01 9.98
CA ASP A 10 -17.98 -12.31 10.98
C ASP A 10 -17.30 -11.03 11.52
N ALA A 11 -15.97 -11.01 11.71
CA ALA A 11 -15.27 -9.81 12.20
C ALA A 11 -15.27 -8.65 11.19
N GLY A 12 -15.22 -8.95 9.90
CA GLY A 12 -15.26 -7.93 8.83
C GLY A 12 -16.62 -7.26 8.68
N ASP A 13 -17.71 -7.96 8.96
CA ASP A 13 -19.07 -7.41 8.91
C ASP A 13 -19.35 -6.49 10.11
N ASP A 14 -18.88 -6.84 11.31
CA ASP A 14 -19.02 -6.02 12.51
C ASP A 14 -18.24 -4.69 12.42
N ASP A 15 -17.00 -4.71 11.91
CA ASP A 15 -16.19 -3.50 11.70
C ASP A 15 -16.81 -2.56 10.66
N SER A 16 -17.36 -3.12 9.58
CA SER A 16 -18.08 -2.35 8.56
C SER A 16 -19.35 -1.70 9.11
N ALA A 17 -20.09 -2.42 9.96
CA ALA A 17 -21.29 -1.90 10.61
C ALA A 17 -20.94 -0.78 11.60
N LEU A 18 -19.87 -0.94 12.39
CA LEU A 18 -19.36 0.06 13.33
C LEU A 18 -18.95 1.34 12.58
N GLU A 19 -18.18 1.20 11.51
CA GLU A 19 -17.76 2.35 10.69
C GLU A 19 -18.94 3.09 10.08
N ALA A 20 -19.91 2.37 9.51
CA ALA A 20 -21.11 2.97 8.91
C ALA A 20 -21.93 3.74 9.94
N ALA A 21 -22.11 3.17 11.15
CA ALA A 21 -22.86 3.79 12.23
C ALA A 21 -22.21 5.10 12.71
N PHE A 22 -20.88 5.07 12.99
CA PHE A 22 -20.17 6.27 13.46
C PHE A 22 -19.90 7.29 12.36
N THR A 23 -19.74 6.89 11.11
CA THR A 23 -19.71 7.83 9.98
C THR A 23 -21.02 8.61 9.90
N THR A 24 -22.16 7.92 9.98
CA THR A 24 -23.49 8.56 9.98
C THR A 24 -23.67 9.47 11.18
N PHE A 25 -23.29 8.99 12.37
CA PHE A 25 -23.38 9.77 13.61
C PHE A 25 -22.58 11.08 13.49
N PHE A 26 -21.28 11.02 13.18
CA PHE A 26 -20.45 12.21 13.13
C PHE A 26 -20.78 13.13 11.96
N ALA A 27 -21.22 12.63 10.82
CA ALA A 27 -21.71 13.47 9.72
C ALA A 27 -22.91 14.34 10.15
N LYS A 28 -23.79 13.80 10.98
CA LYS A 28 -24.94 14.52 11.52
C LYS A 28 -24.56 15.44 12.67
N GLU A 29 -23.74 14.96 13.60
CA GLU A 29 -23.51 15.61 14.88
C GLU A 29 -22.31 16.55 14.91
N SER A 30 -21.41 16.46 13.90
CA SER A 30 -20.24 17.33 13.75
C SER A 30 -20.19 18.04 12.38
N PRO A 31 -21.23 18.78 11.98
CA PRO A 31 -21.16 19.60 10.77
C PRO A 31 -20.09 20.70 10.94
N SER A 32 -19.54 21.19 9.83
CA SER A 32 -18.46 22.20 9.82
C SER A 32 -18.81 23.49 10.59
N ALA A 33 -20.08 23.85 10.63
CA ALA A 33 -20.55 24.99 11.44
C ALA A 33 -20.28 24.78 12.94
N ARG A 34 -20.48 23.55 13.45
CA ARG A 34 -20.16 23.19 14.84
C ARG A 34 -18.67 23.22 15.10
N VAL A 35 -17.89 22.68 14.15
CA VAL A 35 -16.41 22.70 14.22
C VAL A 35 -15.90 24.13 14.33
N ARG A 36 -16.43 25.06 13.53
CA ARG A 36 -16.09 26.49 13.58
C ARG A 36 -16.51 27.15 14.90
N ALA A 37 -17.73 26.85 15.39
CA ALA A 37 -18.22 27.42 16.62
C ALA A 37 -17.40 26.99 17.84
N ALA A 38 -16.81 25.81 17.82
CA ALA A 38 -15.95 25.29 18.87
C ALA A 38 -14.52 25.84 18.83
N GLU A 39 -14.08 26.47 17.73
CA GLU A 39 -12.67 26.83 17.50
C GLU A 39 -11.96 27.64 18.59
N PRO A 40 -12.57 28.60 19.31
CA PRO A 40 -11.78 29.30 20.32
C PRO A 40 -11.23 28.37 21.41
N LEU A 41 -12.00 27.33 21.78
CA LEU A 41 -11.60 26.34 22.79
C LEU A 41 -11.16 25.01 22.18
N GLY A 42 -11.71 24.63 21.02
CA GLY A 42 -11.51 23.32 20.40
C GLY A 42 -12.35 22.21 21.01
N PHE A 43 -13.46 22.57 21.71
CA PHE A 43 -14.31 21.63 22.42
C PHE A 43 -15.77 22.01 22.32
N ASP A 44 -16.64 21.04 22.00
CA ASP A 44 -18.11 21.16 22.06
C ASP A 44 -18.65 20.24 23.15
N PRO A 45 -19.13 20.83 24.29
CA PRO A 45 -19.66 20.03 25.40
C PRO A 45 -20.89 19.22 25.02
N SER A 46 -21.74 19.74 24.13
CA SER A 46 -23.00 19.05 23.78
C SER A 46 -22.73 17.82 22.91
N LEU A 47 -21.71 17.86 22.04
CA LEU A 47 -21.27 16.68 21.30
C LEU A 47 -20.61 15.66 22.25
N TRP A 48 -19.80 16.12 23.20
CA TRP A 48 -19.21 15.27 24.21
C TRP A 48 -20.26 14.54 25.04
N ASP A 49 -21.29 15.23 25.51
CA ASP A 49 -22.40 14.61 26.27
C ASP A 49 -23.14 13.53 25.47
N ARG A 50 -23.28 13.70 24.14
CA ARG A 50 -23.85 12.66 23.28
C ARG A 50 -22.94 11.42 23.17
N LEU A 51 -21.63 11.60 23.05
CA LEU A 51 -20.68 10.49 23.03
C LEU A 51 -20.66 9.73 24.37
N ARG A 52 -20.74 10.45 25.48
CA ARG A 52 -20.92 9.85 26.80
C ARG A 52 -22.22 9.03 26.88
N GLY A 53 -23.31 9.58 26.35
CA GLY A 53 -24.59 8.87 26.28
C GLY A 53 -24.56 7.59 25.42
N LEU A 54 -23.56 7.45 24.55
CA LEU A 54 -23.28 6.23 23.77
C LEU A 54 -22.25 5.31 24.46
N GLY A 55 -21.75 5.68 25.65
CA GLY A 55 -20.78 4.89 26.38
C GLY A 55 -19.34 4.93 25.79
N ILE A 56 -19.01 5.91 24.96
CA ILE A 56 -17.68 5.93 24.28
C ILE A 56 -16.50 5.98 25.27
N PRO A 57 -16.50 6.82 26.34
CA PRO A 57 -15.40 6.79 27.31
C PRO A 57 -15.26 5.44 28.04
N GLU A 58 -16.36 4.72 28.24
CA GLU A 58 -16.45 3.44 28.93
C GLU A 58 -15.87 2.29 28.09
N LEU A 59 -15.80 2.43 26.76
CA LEU A 59 -15.14 1.45 25.89
C LEU A 59 -13.65 1.25 26.22
N ALA A 60 -13.03 2.18 26.92
CA ALA A 60 -11.63 2.12 27.34
C ALA A 60 -11.41 1.37 28.66
N VAL A 61 -12.46 0.98 29.39
CA VAL A 61 -12.41 0.57 30.79
C VAL A 61 -13.08 -0.79 31.00
N GLY A 62 -12.55 -1.59 31.95
CA GLY A 62 -13.15 -2.84 32.39
C GLY A 62 -12.61 -4.08 31.67
N VAL A 63 -13.20 -5.24 32.02
CA VAL A 63 -12.78 -6.55 31.52
C VAL A 63 -13.10 -6.70 30.03
N ASP A 64 -14.23 -6.11 29.60
CA ASP A 64 -14.74 -6.16 28.23
C ASP A 64 -14.39 -4.89 27.44
N ARG A 65 -13.28 -4.21 27.80
CA ARG A 65 -12.84 -3.01 27.08
C ARG A 65 -12.63 -3.29 25.60
N ALA A 66 -13.02 -2.36 24.76
CA ALA A 66 -12.88 -2.48 23.30
C ALA A 66 -11.40 -2.65 22.89
N PRO A 67 -11.10 -3.50 21.91
CA PRO A 67 -9.79 -3.61 21.34
C PRO A 67 -9.38 -2.32 20.61
N LEU A 68 -8.08 -2.14 20.39
CA LEU A 68 -7.55 -0.86 19.89
C LEU A 68 -7.98 -0.55 18.46
N ASP A 69 -8.18 -1.56 17.62
CA ASP A 69 -8.66 -1.45 16.23
C ASP A 69 -10.12 -0.94 16.17
N ALA A 70 -11.01 -1.44 17.03
CA ALA A 70 -12.37 -0.91 17.14
C ALA A 70 -12.37 0.56 17.58
N LEU A 71 -11.53 0.93 18.57
CA LEU A 71 -11.35 2.32 18.98
C LEU A 71 -10.79 3.18 17.84
N ALA A 72 -9.82 2.66 17.07
CA ALA A 72 -9.26 3.35 15.91
C ALA A 72 -10.32 3.61 14.84
N THR A 73 -11.27 2.68 14.61
CA THR A 73 -12.39 2.87 13.69
C THR A 73 -13.29 4.02 14.12
N ILE A 74 -13.68 4.09 15.40
CA ILE A 74 -14.50 5.19 15.94
C ILE A 74 -13.76 6.53 15.81
N VAL A 75 -12.49 6.57 16.19
CA VAL A 75 -11.64 7.76 16.13
C VAL A 75 -11.43 8.23 14.69
N ARG A 76 -11.28 7.30 13.73
CA ARG A 76 -11.21 7.60 12.30
C ARG A 76 -12.47 8.32 11.81
N CYS A 77 -13.64 7.85 12.21
CA CYS A 77 -14.91 8.50 11.87
C CYS A 77 -15.02 9.91 12.49
N ALA A 78 -14.56 10.09 13.75
CA ALA A 78 -14.49 11.40 14.39
C ALA A 78 -13.53 12.35 13.65
N GLY A 79 -12.36 11.87 13.25
CA GLY A 79 -11.37 12.61 12.46
C GLY A 79 -11.92 13.07 11.11
N ARG A 80 -12.68 12.21 10.41
CA ARG A 80 -13.32 12.55 9.12
C ARG A 80 -14.24 13.75 9.22
N ALA A 81 -14.94 13.88 10.34
CA ALA A 81 -15.86 14.99 10.62
C ALA A 81 -15.21 16.13 11.41
N LEU A 82 -13.90 16.09 11.68
CA LEU A 82 -13.17 17.06 12.50
C LEU A 82 -13.84 17.30 13.87
N ALA A 83 -14.38 16.25 14.50
CA ALA A 83 -15.20 16.35 15.71
C ALA A 83 -14.42 17.06 16.84
N PRO A 84 -14.93 18.20 17.38
CA PRO A 84 -14.24 18.98 18.38
C PRO A 84 -14.46 18.40 19.79
N VAL A 85 -13.92 17.20 20.02
CA VAL A 85 -14.02 16.45 21.28
C VAL A 85 -12.72 15.72 21.59
N PRO A 86 -12.31 15.59 22.86
CA PRO A 86 -11.05 14.98 23.27
C PRO A 86 -11.16 13.43 23.32
N ILE A 87 -11.60 12.81 22.21
CA ILE A 87 -11.88 11.39 22.18
C ILE A 87 -10.58 10.55 22.30
N VAL A 88 -9.52 10.91 21.59
CA VAL A 88 -8.23 10.20 21.63
C VAL A 88 -7.65 10.26 23.03
N GLU A 89 -7.55 11.46 23.57
CA GLU A 89 -6.92 11.73 24.86
C GLU A 89 -7.64 10.99 26.00
N THR A 90 -8.98 11.02 25.99
CA THR A 90 -9.79 10.37 27.03
C THR A 90 -9.67 8.84 26.94
N LEU A 91 -9.79 8.27 25.75
CA LEU A 91 -9.67 6.81 25.58
C LEU A 91 -8.29 6.32 26.05
N VAL A 92 -7.21 6.99 25.64
CA VAL A 92 -5.83 6.61 26.01
C VAL A 92 -5.61 6.75 27.53
N ALA A 93 -6.01 7.88 28.13
CA ALA A 93 -5.83 8.10 29.56
C ALA A 93 -6.65 7.10 30.39
N ASN A 94 -7.90 6.82 30.00
CA ASN A 94 -8.75 5.85 30.69
C ASN A 94 -8.19 4.43 30.60
N ARG A 95 -7.66 4.00 29.45
CA ARG A 95 -6.99 2.69 29.28
C ARG A 95 -5.78 2.55 30.21
N LEU A 96 -4.95 3.60 30.31
CA LEU A 96 -3.82 3.63 31.23
C LEU A 96 -4.25 3.53 32.68
N LEU A 97 -5.25 4.34 33.09
CA LEU A 97 -5.78 4.35 34.45
C LEU A 97 -6.49 3.03 34.81
N ASP A 98 -7.15 2.38 33.87
CA ASP A 98 -7.80 1.07 34.04
C ASP A 98 -6.78 -0.02 34.31
N ARG A 99 -5.65 -0.06 33.57
CA ARG A 99 -4.53 -0.99 33.82
C ARG A 99 -3.95 -0.91 35.24
N LEU A 100 -4.12 0.24 35.88
CA LEU A 100 -3.59 0.55 37.19
C LEU A 100 -4.68 0.55 38.29
N ASP A 101 -5.89 0.05 37.98
CA ASP A 101 -7.06 0.08 38.85
C ASP A 101 -7.37 1.50 39.40
N ALA A 102 -6.96 2.54 38.66
CA ALA A 102 -7.10 3.96 39.03
C ALA A 102 -8.20 4.69 38.27
N CYS A 103 -8.83 4.08 37.26
CA CYS A 103 -9.95 4.64 36.53
C CYS A 103 -11.26 4.49 37.34
N ARG A 104 -11.72 5.58 37.90
CA ARG A 104 -12.95 5.64 38.71
C ARG A 104 -13.85 6.74 38.15
N GLU A 105 -15.17 6.69 38.53
CA GLU A 105 -16.04 7.81 38.31
C GLU A 105 -15.51 9.09 39.02
N PRO A 106 -15.56 10.26 38.36
CA PRO A 106 -16.30 10.54 37.11
C PRO A 106 -15.45 10.39 35.81
N LEU A 107 -14.25 9.81 35.84
CA LEU A 107 -13.41 9.70 34.66
C LEU A 107 -13.86 8.56 33.73
N ALA A 108 -14.25 7.43 34.31
CA ALA A 108 -14.64 6.24 33.54
C ALA A 108 -15.83 6.54 32.59
N ASN A 109 -16.85 7.29 33.05
CA ASN A 109 -18.02 7.67 32.25
C ASN A 109 -17.85 8.98 31.45
N GLY A 110 -16.67 9.60 31.53
CA GLY A 110 -16.35 10.84 30.81
C GLY A 110 -17.00 12.11 31.34
N GLU A 111 -17.65 12.08 32.53
CA GLU A 111 -18.11 13.29 33.24
C GLU A 111 -16.92 14.19 33.61
N GLY A 112 -15.83 13.56 34.09
CA GLY A 112 -14.50 14.15 34.16
C GLY A 112 -13.70 13.72 32.96
N ILE A 113 -13.05 14.65 32.31
CA ILE A 113 -12.15 14.37 31.15
C ILE A 113 -10.75 14.08 31.68
N ALA A 114 -10.26 12.88 31.39
CA ALA A 114 -8.86 12.53 31.59
C ALA A 114 -8.05 12.78 30.31
N THR A 115 -6.78 13.17 30.47
CA THR A 115 -5.83 13.30 29.35
C THR A 115 -4.46 12.79 29.73
N PHE A 116 -3.60 12.59 28.72
CA PHE A 116 -2.24 12.15 28.86
C PHE A 116 -1.26 13.23 28.37
N ALA A 117 -0.31 13.59 29.24
CA ALA A 117 0.75 14.52 28.89
C ALA A 117 1.86 13.79 28.11
N VAL A 118 1.96 14.06 26.82
CA VAL A 118 2.92 13.42 25.90
C VAL A 118 4.37 13.68 26.31
N ARG A 119 4.62 14.91 26.83
CA ARG A 119 5.96 15.34 27.22
C ARG A 119 6.13 15.30 28.74
N PRO A 120 7.30 14.86 29.25
CA PRO A 120 7.58 14.91 30.68
C PRO A 120 7.52 16.35 31.21
N ALA A 121 7.21 16.49 32.51
CA ALA A 121 7.19 17.78 33.17
C ALA A 121 8.55 18.44 33.17
N ARG A 122 8.57 19.76 32.95
CA ARG A 122 9.76 20.62 33.06
C ARG A 122 9.46 21.81 33.96
N GLY A 123 10.29 21.99 34.99
CA GLY A 123 10.06 23.04 35.97
C GLY A 123 8.68 22.95 36.67
N GLY A 124 8.17 21.76 36.87
CA GLY A 124 6.87 21.56 37.53
C GLY A 124 5.64 21.80 36.63
N VAL A 125 5.82 21.79 35.30
CA VAL A 125 4.75 22.00 34.32
C VAL A 125 4.84 20.99 33.19
N TRP A 126 3.70 20.38 32.82
CA TRP A 126 3.55 19.67 31.54
C TRP A 126 3.14 20.70 30.47
N PRO A 127 3.98 20.94 29.45
CA PRO A 127 3.71 21.97 28.45
C PRO A 127 2.71 21.46 27.41
N LEU A 128 1.80 22.33 26.98
CA LEU A 128 0.85 22.12 25.87
C LEU A 128 0.19 20.73 25.87
N VAL A 129 -0.38 20.35 27.02
CA VAL A 129 -1.04 19.03 27.17
C VAL A 129 -2.23 18.96 26.22
N PRO A 130 -2.36 17.88 25.40
CA PRO A 130 -3.53 17.65 24.57
C PRO A 130 -4.77 17.57 25.43
N ALA A 131 -5.87 18.16 25.00
CA ALA A 131 -7.10 18.35 25.80
C ALA A 131 -6.90 19.03 27.18
N GLY A 132 -5.70 19.54 27.47
CA GLY A 132 -5.34 20.15 28.76
C GLY A 132 -6.24 21.31 29.20
N ALA A 133 -6.83 22.04 28.24
CA ALA A 133 -7.74 23.15 28.52
C ALA A 133 -9.10 22.72 29.09
N VAL A 134 -9.53 21.46 28.85
CA VAL A 134 -10.81 20.92 29.23
C VAL A 134 -10.73 19.74 30.20
N ALA A 135 -9.53 19.17 30.37
CA ALA A 135 -9.31 18.02 31.24
C ALA A 135 -9.35 18.37 32.73
N THR A 136 -10.03 17.54 33.51
CA THR A 136 -10.08 17.58 34.97
C THR A 136 -9.06 16.63 35.63
N ALA A 137 -8.46 15.76 34.83
CA ALA A 137 -7.39 14.88 35.24
C ALA A 137 -6.29 14.80 34.16
N VAL A 138 -5.03 14.80 34.58
CA VAL A 138 -3.87 14.67 33.68
C VAL A 138 -2.98 13.57 34.21
N VAL A 139 -2.60 12.62 33.34
CA VAL A 139 -1.58 11.61 33.63
C VAL A 139 -0.32 11.96 32.83
N GLY A 140 0.86 11.90 33.47
CA GLY A 140 2.13 12.18 32.80
C GLY A 140 3.34 11.93 33.67
N MET A 141 4.51 11.98 33.04
CA MET A 141 5.79 11.81 33.73
C MET A 141 6.22 13.09 34.45
N ASP A 142 6.66 12.95 35.70
CA ASP A 142 7.34 13.98 36.50
C ASP A 142 8.61 13.36 37.10
N GLY A 143 9.75 13.59 36.47
CA GLY A 143 10.98 12.83 36.72
C GLY A 143 10.77 11.37 36.33
N ASP A 144 11.08 10.46 37.27
CA ASP A 144 10.90 9.00 37.09
C ASP A 144 9.54 8.47 37.58
N ASP A 145 8.63 9.38 37.97
CA ASP A 145 7.30 9.04 38.45
C ASP A 145 6.23 9.24 37.36
N LEU A 146 5.36 8.27 37.18
CA LEU A 146 4.09 8.43 36.47
C LEU A 146 3.04 8.93 37.45
N VAL A 147 2.47 10.08 37.17
CA VAL A 147 1.63 10.82 38.12
C VAL A 147 0.25 11.09 37.55
N LEU A 148 -0.80 10.90 38.35
CA LEU A 148 -2.13 11.40 38.10
C LEU A 148 -2.35 12.68 38.92
N LEU A 149 -2.63 13.77 38.23
CA LEU A 149 -3.04 15.06 38.82
C LEU A 149 -4.54 15.28 38.61
N ARG A 150 -5.26 15.58 39.64
CA ARG A 150 -6.66 16.07 39.57
C ARG A 150 -6.68 17.56 39.82
N ALA A 151 -7.21 18.34 38.88
CA ALA A 151 -7.32 19.78 38.99
C ALA A 151 -8.44 20.29 38.08
N PRO A 152 -9.11 21.39 38.42
CA PRO A 152 -10.09 21.99 37.54
C PRO A 152 -9.54 22.27 36.16
N ALA A 153 -10.38 22.12 35.14
CA ALA A 153 -10.05 22.49 33.79
C ALA A 153 -9.84 24.03 33.69
N PRO A 154 -8.78 24.51 33.02
CA PRO A 154 -8.57 25.95 32.81
C PRO A 154 -9.70 26.64 32.07
N GLY A 155 -10.44 25.94 31.22
CA GLY A 155 -11.55 26.48 30.42
C GLY A 155 -11.10 27.40 29.26
N SER A 156 -9.77 27.55 29.04
CA SER A 156 -9.22 28.35 27.97
C SER A 156 -8.04 27.62 27.33
N ALA A 157 -7.99 27.60 26.02
CA ALA A 157 -6.90 27.00 25.24
C ALA A 157 -5.89 28.08 24.79
N ALA A 158 -4.63 27.66 24.61
CA ALA A 158 -3.67 28.45 23.85
C ALA A 158 -4.15 28.58 22.39
N VAL A 159 -4.08 29.79 21.83
CA VAL A 159 -4.39 30.01 20.41
C VAL A 159 -3.39 29.21 19.57
N ASN A 160 -3.90 28.28 18.75
CA ASN A 160 -3.06 27.39 17.97
C ASN A 160 -3.63 27.11 16.58
N LEU A 161 -2.77 26.61 15.68
CA LEU A 161 -3.10 26.37 14.26
C LEU A 161 -4.27 25.39 14.08
N GLY A 162 -4.35 24.35 14.91
CA GLY A 162 -5.34 23.27 14.80
C GLY A 162 -6.68 23.57 15.51
N GLY A 163 -6.77 24.66 16.26
CA GLY A 163 -7.92 24.91 17.12
C GLY A 163 -8.15 23.79 18.14
N ALA A 164 -7.08 23.19 18.67
CA ALA A 164 -7.12 22.11 19.64
C ALA A 164 -7.11 22.66 21.07
N PRO A 165 -7.74 21.97 22.08
CA PRO A 165 -7.83 22.42 23.46
C PRO A 165 -6.53 22.20 24.25
N LEU A 166 -5.44 22.79 23.78
CA LEU A 166 -4.10 22.70 24.38
C LEU A 166 -3.94 23.65 25.54
N ALA A 167 -3.36 23.20 26.64
CA ALA A 167 -2.97 24.05 27.76
C ALA A 167 -1.78 23.49 28.53
N ASP A 168 -0.98 24.37 29.13
CA ASP A 168 0.01 24.00 30.12
C ASP A 168 -0.69 23.55 31.41
N ARG A 169 -0.16 22.50 32.04
CA ARG A 169 -0.71 21.95 33.29
C ARG A 169 0.38 21.84 34.36
N SER A 170 0.15 22.48 35.52
CA SER A 170 1.04 22.34 36.67
C SER A 170 0.99 20.92 37.20
N VAL A 171 2.14 20.39 37.67
CA VAL A 171 2.21 19.08 38.36
C VAL A 171 1.92 19.19 39.85
N THR A 172 1.62 20.41 40.35
CA THR A 172 1.32 20.65 41.76
C THR A 172 -0.19 20.62 42.02
N GLY A 173 -0.61 20.05 43.17
CA GLY A 173 -2.00 19.94 43.54
C GLY A 173 -2.39 18.56 44.09
N ASP A 174 -3.61 18.09 43.83
CA ASP A 174 -4.07 16.73 44.17
C ASP A 174 -3.39 15.70 43.28
N ARG A 175 -2.26 15.21 43.75
CA ARG A 175 -1.30 14.38 43.05
C ARG A 175 -1.29 12.95 43.61
N THR A 176 -1.37 11.94 42.75
CA THR A 176 -1.21 10.54 43.07
C THR A 176 -0.09 9.95 42.19
N VAL A 177 0.92 9.33 42.79
CA VAL A 177 1.94 8.55 42.07
C VAL A 177 1.32 7.22 41.71
N LEU A 178 1.30 6.87 40.43
CA LEU A 178 0.73 5.66 39.89
C LEU A 178 1.77 4.52 39.71
N ALA A 179 2.99 4.89 39.29
CA ALA A 179 4.14 3.99 39.10
C ALA A 179 5.44 4.78 39.22
N THR A 180 6.58 4.11 39.44
CA THR A 180 7.90 4.75 39.59
C THR A 180 8.97 4.00 38.80
N GLY A 181 10.06 4.67 38.42
CA GLY A 181 11.24 4.06 37.79
C GLY A 181 10.91 3.40 36.46
N SER A 182 11.46 2.21 36.21
CA SER A 182 11.30 1.50 34.93
C SER A 182 9.84 1.19 34.59
N GLU A 183 9.03 0.82 35.57
CA GLU A 183 7.61 0.55 35.39
C GLU A 183 6.87 1.79 34.86
N ALA A 184 7.16 2.98 35.40
CA ALA A 184 6.57 4.24 34.94
C ALA A 184 6.97 4.53 33.49
N HIS A 185 8.25 4.31 33.13
CA HIS A 185 8.74 4.50 31.77
C HIS A 185 8.09 3.50 30.78
N ASP A 186 7.95 2.24 31.14
CA ASP A 186 7.34 1.22 30.29
C ASP A 186 5.84 1.52 30.04
N LEU A 187 5.10 1.90 31.10
CA LEU A 187 3.70 2.31 31.00
C LEU A 187 3.54 3.57 30.15
N HIS A 188 4.44 4.55 30.30
CA HIS A 188 4.44 5.77 29.50
C HIS A 188 4.66 5.45 28.02
N ALA A 189 5.66 4.61 27.69
CA ALA A 189 5.96 4.21 26.32
C ALA A 189 4.78 3.47 25.66
N LEU A 190 4.19 2.49 26.37
CA LEU A 190 3.01 1.77 25.88
C LEU A 190 1.83 2.72 25.62
N THR A 191 1.62 3.69 26.52
CA THR A 191 0.54 4.68 26.39
C THR A 191 0.78 5.61 25.20
N LEU A 192 2.03 6.02 24.97
CA LEU A 192 2.39 6.79 23.78
C LEU A 192 2.13 6.01 22.49
N ASP A 193 2.41 4.71 22.45
CA ASP A 193 2.15 3.89 21.28
C ASP A 193 0.64 3.80 20.98
N GLU A 194 -0.21 3.58 21.99
CA GLU A 194 -1.67 3.63 21.79
C GLU A 194 -2.14 5.03 21.34
N MET A 195 -1.55 6.09 21.90
CA MET A 195 -1.87 7.46 21.50
C MET A 195 -1.46 7.75 20.04
N ARG A 196 -0.29 7.28 19.60
CA ARG A 196 0.17 7.38 18.21
C ARG A 196 -0.79 6.70 17.25
N ILE A 197 -1.23 5.48 17.57
CA ILE A 197 -2.16 4.71 16.75
C ILE A 197 -3.50 5.44 16.62
N LEU A 198 -4.09 5.91 17.73
CA LEU A 198 -5.37 6.59 17.69
C LEU A 198 -5.29 7.98 17.04
N TRP A 199 -4.20 8.74 17.23
CA TRP A 199 -3.95 9.97 16.46
C TRP A 199 -3.71 9.67 14.97
N GLY A 200 -3.04 8.57 14.64
CA GLY A 200 -2.93 8.08 13.27
C GLY A 200 -4.31 7.82 12.65
N ALA A 201 -5.20 7.17 13.39
CA ALA A 201 -6.60 6.95 12.98
C ALA A 201 -7.37 8.27 12.76
N ALA A 202 -7.23 9.23 13.68
CA ALA A 202 -7.83 10.56 13.50
C ALA A 202 -7.33 11.27 12.24
N LEU A 203 -6.01 11.18 11.97
CA LEU A 203 -5.36 11.80 10.81
C LEU A 203 -5.79 11.19 9.48
N VAL A 204 -5.88 9.86 9.37
CA VAL A 204 -6.37 9.24 8.14
C VAL A 204 -7.87 9.50 7.93
N GLY A 205 -8.64 9.60 9.02
CA GLY A 205 -10.03 10.05 8.98
C GLY A 205 -10.15 11.48 8.44
N LEU A 206 -9.38 12.41 8.98
CA LEU A 206 -9.27 13.79 8.49
C LEU A 206 -8.91 13.83 7.00
N GLY A 207 -7.90 13.06 6.60
CA GLY A 207 -7.49 12.92 5.21
C GLY A 207 -8.65 12.47 4.32
N ARG A 208 -9.45 11.50 4.78
CA ARG A 208 -10.63 11.02 4.05
C ARG A 208 -11.68 12.12 3.86
N GLY A 209 -11.99 12.88 4.91
CA GLY A 209 -12.91 14.02 4.80
C GLY A 209 -12.41 15.10 3.81
N ALA A 210 -11.11 15.39 3.83
CA ALA A 210 -10.48 16.31 2.89
C ALA A 210 -10.52 15.81 1.45
N LEU A 211 -10.28 14.49 1.22
CA LEU A 211 -10.36 13.85 -0.09
C LEU A 211 -11.77 13.89 -0.66
N ASP A 212 -12.76 13.53 0.17
CA ASP A 212 -14.16 13.56 -0.22
C ASP A 212 -14.59 14.97 -0.69
N GLY A 213 -14.15 16.01 0.04
CA GLY A 213 -14.39 17.40 -0.35
C GLY A 213 -13.70 17.81 -1.67
N ALA A 214 -12.46 17.38 -1.87
CA ALA A 214 -11.71 17.64 -3.09
C ALA A 214 -12.32 16.96 -4.32
N VAL A 215 -12.71 15.70 -4.19
CA VAL A 215 -13.35 14.91 -5.26
C VAL A 215 -14.71 15.50 -5.64
N ALA A 216 -15.55 15.82 -4.64
CA ALA A 216 -16.85 16.45 -4.90
C ALA A 216 -16.69 17.78 -5.63
N TYR A 217 -15.79 18.64 -5.18
CA TYR A 217 -15.53 19.92 -5.85
C TYR A 217 -14.98 19.74 -7.26
N ALA A 218 -14.07 18.79 -7.47
CA ALA A 218 -13.51 18.52 -8.80
C ALA A 218 -14.55 18.00 -9.79
N ALA A 219 -15.54 17.24 -9.34
CA ALA A 219 -16.63 16.74 -10.14
C ALA A 219 -17.64 17.84 -10.54
N ASP A 220 -17.90 18.80 -9.63
CA ASP A 220 -18.91 19.82 -9.81
C ASP A 220 -18.40 21.11 -10.47
N ARG A 221 -17.14 21.49 -10.20
CA ARG A 221 -16.55 22.74 -10.68
C ARG A 221 -16.21 22.68 -12.16
N HIS A 222 -16.82 23.55 -12.98
CA HIS A 222 -16.54 23.64 -14.41
C HIS A 222 -15.57 24.79 -14.74
N GLN A 223 -14.57 24.49 -15.56
CA GLN A 223 -13.69 25.46 -16.24
C GLN A 223 -13.37 24.92 -17.64
N PHE A 224 -13.15 25.80 -18.60
CA PHE A 224 -12.92 25.45 -20.02
C PHE A 224 -14.02 24.56 -20.62
N GLY A 225 -15.25 24.69 -20.11
CA GLY A 225 -16.42 23.96 -20.60
C GLY A 225 -16.62 22.54 -20.05
N VAL A 226 -15.74 22.07 -19.18
CA VAL A 226 -15.78 20.72 -18.60
C VAL A 226 -15.58 20.77 -17.07
N PRO A 227 -15.98 19.71 -16.33
CA PRO A 227 -15.59 19.58 -14.92
C PRO A 227 -14.07 19.56 -14.77
N ILE A 228 -13.52 20.24 -13.76
CA ILE A 228 -12.06 20.27 -13.56
C ILE A 228 -11.49 18.88 -13.26
N GLY A 229 -12.28 17.96 -12.70
CA GLY A 229 -11.93 16.56 -12.49
C GLY A 229 -11.72 15.75 -13.76
N SER A 230 -12.00 16.29 -14.96
CA SER A 230 -11.66 15.67 -16.25
C SER A 230 -10.22 15.97 -16.71
N PHE A 231 -9.52 16.88 -16.05
CA PHE A 231 -8.11 17.16 -16.36
C PHE A 231 -7.18 16.18 -15.67
N GLN A 232 -6.29 15.52 -16.41
CA GLN A 232 -5.35 14.54 -15.87
C GLN A 232 -4.49 15.08 -14.72
N ALA A 233 -4.08 16.35 -14.77
CA ALA A 233 -3.31 16.98 -13.70
C ALA A 233 -4.05 16.99 -12.35
N ILE A 234 -5.38 17.12 -12.35
CA ILE A 234 -6.23 17.03 -11.17
C ILE A 234 -6.45 15.57 -10.78
N GLN A 235 -6.78 14.72 -11.76
CA GLN A 235 -7.02 13.29 -11.57
C GLN A 235 -5.81 12.60 -10.94
N HIS A 236 -4.62 12.79 -11.50
CA HIS A 236 -3.40 12.14 -11.05
C HIS A 236 -3.01 12.60 -9.65
N ARG A 237 -3.12 13.90 -9.37
CA ARG A 237 -2.90 14.41 -8.00
C ARG A 237 -3.84 13.76 -6.97
N LEU A 238 -5.13 13.64 -7.28
CA LEU A 238 -6.10 13.03 -6.38
C LEU A 238 -5.89 11.51 -6.26
N ALA A 239 -5.49 10.85 -7.33
CA ALA A 239 -5.16 9.42 -7.32
C ALA A 239 -3.93 9.12 -6.43
N ASP A 240 -2.89 9.95 -6.50
CA ASP A 240 -1.69 9.81 -5.68
C ASP A 240 -2.03 9.93 -4.19
N VAL A 241 -2.67 11.04 -3.80
CA VAL A 241 -2.99 11.26 -2.38
C VAL A 241 -4.05 10.28 -1.86
N ALA A 242 -4.94 9.77 -2.71
CA ALA A 242 -5.87 8.71 -2.34
C ALA A 242 -5.15 7.39 -2.05
N THR A 243 -4.17 7.04 -2.90
CA THR A 243 -3.36 5.82 -2.73
C THR A 243 -2.52 5.88 -1.45
N GLU A 244 -1.85 7.01 -1.20
CA GLU A 244 -1.08 7.23 0.03
C GLU A 244 -1.96 7.17 1.28
N LEU A 245 -3.16 7.77 1.22
CA LEU A 245 -4.12 7.78 2.33
C LEU A 245 -4.65 6.38 2.64
N ASP A 246 -4.99 5.62 1.62
CA ASP A 246 -5.47 4.24 1.78
C ASP A 246 -4.38 3.35 2.39
N GLY A 247 -3.14 3.47 1.89
CA GLY A 247 -2.00 2.77 2.47
C GLY A 247 -1.75 3.15 3.94
N ALA A 248 -1.81 4.45 4.26
CA ALA A 248 -1.71 4.93 5.64
C ALA A 248 -2.84 4.39 6.54
N THR A 249 -4.07 4.31 6.02
CA THR A 249 -5.23 3.78 6.75
C THR A 249 -5.03 2.30 7.10
N LEU A 250 -4.57 1.51 6.15
CA LEU A 250 -4.29 0.08 6.35
C LEU A 250 -3.12 -0.13 7.32
N LEU A 251 -2.09 0.71 7.24
CA LEU A 251 -0.94 0.63 8.14
C LEU A 251 -1.31 0.98 9.59
N VAL A 252 -2.18 1.97 9.81
CA VAL A 252 -2.75 2.29 11.13
C VAL A 252 -3.55 1.09 11.67
N GLY A 253 -4.38 0.45 10.84
CA GLY A 253 -5.09 -0.76 11.21
C GLY A 253 -4.16 -1.90 11.61
N ARG A 254 -3.09 -2.15 10.85
CA ARG A 254 -2.05 -3.13 11.20
C ARG A 254 -1.36 -2.80 12.53
N ALA A 255 -1.03 -1.53 12.77
CA ALA A 255 -0.45 -1.10 14.04
C ALA A 255 -1.40 -1.34 15.22
N ALA A 256 -2.70 -1.07 15.04
CA ALA A 256 -3.71 -1.28 16.07
C ALA A 256 -3.89 -2.77 16.43
N ALA A 257 -3.80 -3.66 15.45
CA ALA A 257 -3.88 -5.11 15.63
C ALA A 257 -2.58 -5.75 16.14
N SER A 258 -1.45 -5.02 16.12
CA SER A 258 -0.15 -5.54 16.52
C SER A 258 0.07 -5.46 18.04
N GLU A 259 1.01 -6.26 18.56
CA GLU A 259 1.40 -6.28 19.97
C GLU A 259 2.93 -6.29 20.15
N GLY A 260 3.40 -6.06 21.37
CA GLY A 260 4.80 -6.18 21.76
C GLY A 260 5.75 -5.31 20.93
N THR A 261 6.87 -5.89 20.53
CA THR A 261 7.95 -5.19 19.81
C THR A 261 7.51 -4.71 18.42
N ILE A 262 6.61 -5.42 17.75
CA ILE A 262 6.10 -5.01 16.45
C ILE A 262 5.24 -3.75 16.59
N ARG A 263 4.36 -3.68 17.62
CA ARG A 263 3.60 -2.45 17.90
C ARG A 263 4.51 -1.27 18.20
N ALA A 264 5.59 -1.48 18.97
CA ALA A 264 6.52 -0.40 19.32
C ALA A 264 7.18 0.25 18.08
N VAL A 265 7.34 -0.50 16.97
CA VAL A 265 7.81 0.04 15.69
C VAL A 265 6.66 0.62 14.88
N LEU A 266 5.55 -0.14 14.73
CA LEU A 266 4.47 0.24 13.85
C LEU A 266 3.66 1.44 14.37
N ALA A 267 3.60 1.66 15.69
CA ALA A 267 2.86 2.80 16.26
C ALA A 267 3.44 4.15 15.82
N PRO A 268 4.73 4.47 16.04
CA PRO A 268 5.30 5.72 15.54
C PRO A 268 5.35 5.76 14.01
N LEU A 269 5.66 4.65 13.33
CA LEU A 269 5.72 4.57 11.88
C LEU A 269 4.37 4.91 11.24
N SER A 270 3.28 4.29 11.72
CA SER A 270 1.92 4.52 11.20
C SER A 270 1.43 5.94 11.45
N ALA A 271 1.71 6.51 12.63
CA ALA A 271 1.38 7.90 12.95
C ALA A 271 2.11 8.89 12.03
N TRP A 272 3.41 8.65 11.79
CA TRP A 272 4.22 9.46 10.89
C TRP A 272 3.71 9.39 9.44
N VAL A 273 3.43 8.17 8.92
CA VAL A 273 2.86 7.97 7.58
C VAL A 273 1.49 8.62 7.47
N ALA A 274 0.60 8.45 8.47
CA ALA A 274 -0.72 9.06 8.51
C ALA A 274 -0.64 10.60 8.49
N GLY A 275 0.30 11.18 9.25
CA GLY A 275 0.55 12.63 9.25
C GLY A 275 0.98 13.16 7.89
N ARG A 276 1.87 12.45 7.19
CA ARG A 276 2.29 12.79 5.81
C ARG A 276 1.10 12.73 4.84
N ALA A 277 0.38 11.62 4.83
CA ALA A 277 -0.77 11.42 3.95
C ALA A 277 -1.86 12.46 4.19
N ALA A 278 -2.22 12.72 5.45
CA ALA A 278 -3.21 13.75 5.80
C ALA A 278 -2.83 15.14 5.30
N ARG A 279 -1.55 15.54 5.46
CA ARG A 279 -1.04 16.83 4.95
C ARG A 279 -1.09 16.90 3.43
N ALA A 280 -0.69 15.83 2.74
CA ALA A 280 -0.73 15.75 1.28
C ALA A 280 -2.16 15.90 0.74
N VAL A 281 -3.10 15.15 1.30
CA VAL A 281 -4.52 15.21 0.92
C VAL A 281 -5.13 16.59 1.20
N ALA A 282 -4.90 17.14 2.41
CA ALA A 282 -5.45 18.45 2.79
C ALA A 282 -4.86 19.57 1.93
N GLY A 283 -3.57 19.48 1.56
CA GLY A 283 -2.93 20.38 0.60
C GLY A 283 -3.53 20.26 -0.79
N ALA A 284 -3.78 19.04 -1.28
CA ALA A 284 -4.46 18.81 -2.55
C ALA A 284 -5.88 19.36 -2.55
N ASN A 285 -6.62 19.20 -1.45
CA ASN A 285 -7.97 19.75 -1.28
C ASN A 285 -7.97 21.28 -1.43
N VAL A 286 -7.11 22.00 -0.70
CA VAL A 286 -6.96 23.45 -0.85
C VAL A 286 -6.62 23.84 -2.29
N HIS A 287 -5.67 23.12 -2.92
CA HIS A 287 -5.24 23.40 -4.27
C HIS A 287 -6.35 23.21 -5.31
N VAL A 288 -7.13 22.13 -5.20
CA VAL A 288 -8.25 21.83 -6.12
C VAL A 288 -9.35 22.91 -6.03
N HIS A 289 -9.60 23.45 -4.84
CA HIS A 289 -10.52 24.57 -4.64
C HIS A 289 -9.99 25.90 -5.23
N GLY A 290 -8.69 25.99 -5.55
CA GLY A 290 -8.07 27.22 -6.06
C GLY A 290 -8.17 28.36 -5.05
N GLY A 291 -8.46 29.58 -5.51
CA GLY A 291 -8.60 30.76 -4.64
C GLY A 291 -9.65 30.59 -3.52
N TYR A 292 -10.71 29.84 -3.76
CA TYR A 292 -11.71 29.52 -2.73
C TYR A 292 -11.13 28.68 -1.59
N GLY A 293 -10.22 27.76 -1.86
CA GLY A 293 -9.58 26.90 -0.86
C GLY A 293 -8.78 27.68 0.20
N PHE A 294 -8.42 28.93 -0.09
CA PHE A 294 -7.69 29.82 0.80
C PHE A 294 -8.59 30.73 1.66
N MET A 295 -9.93 30.66 1.47
CA MET A 295 -10.90 31.46 2.21
C MET A 295 -11.34 30.77 3.50
N LEU A 296 -11.53 31.54 4.58
CA LEU A 296 -11.93 31.00 5.88
C LEU A 296 -13.35 30.44 5.88
N GLU A 297 -14.19 30.88 4.97
CA GLU A 297 -15.59 30.42 4.81
C GLU A 297 -15.65 29.01 4.20
N VAL A 298 -14.62 28.58 3.45
CA VAL A 298 -14.57 27.26 2.82
C VAL A 298 -13.96 26.23 3.77
N ASP A 299 -14.53 25.04 3.81
CA ASP A 299 -14.13 23.99 4.77
C ASP A 299 -12.70 23.44 4.51
N ALA A 300 -12.17 23.58 3.30
CA ALA A 300 -10.82 23.09 2.96
C ALA A 300 -9.73 23.56 3.94
N GLN A 301 -9.80 24.82 4.42
CA GLN A 301 -8.86 25.35 5.38
C GLN A 301 -8.98 24.70 6.78
N LEU A 302 -10.15 24.20 7.16
CA LEU A 302 -10.32 23.49 8.43
C LEU A 302 -9.51 22.20 8.46
N PHE A 303 -9.55 21.44 7.35
CA PHE A 303 -8.76 20.23 7.16
C PHE A 303 -7.27 20.55 7.08
N PHE A 304 -6.89 21.56 6.30
CA PHE A 304 -5.49 21.94 6.10
C PHE A 304 -4.78 22.35 7.39
N ARG A 305 -5.44 23.19 8.21
CA ARG A 305 -4.86 23.64 9.49
C ARG A 305 -4.69 22.47 10.45
N ARG A 306 -5.69 21.60 10.56
CA ARG A 306 -5.65 20.42 11.45
C ARG A 306 -4.68 19.36 10.97
N ALA A 307 -4.63 19.06 9.66
CA ALA A 307 -3.64 18.15 9.09
C ALA A 307 -2.19 18.62 9.36
N SER A 308 -1.98 19.94 9.42
CA SER A 308 -0.67 20.51 9.74
C SER A 308 -0.36 20.48 11.23
N ALA A 309 -1.36 20.67 12.09
CA ALA A 309 -1.20 20.83 13.53
C ALA A 309 -1.25 19.51 14.32
N TRP A 310 -2.20 18.63 13.99
CA TRP A 310 -2.44 17.43 14.80
C TRP A 310 -1.24 16.48 14.90
N PRO A 311 -0.43 16.23 13.83
CA PRO A 311 0.79 15.43 14.00
C PRO A 311 1.78 16.01 15.01
N LEU A 312 1.81 17.34 15.19
CA LEU A 312 2.73 18.02 16.10
C LEU A 312 2.33 17.89 17.58
N VAL A 313 1.13 17.39 17.84
CA VAL A 313 0.69 17.07 19.22
C VAL A 313 1.57 15.96 19.82
N LEU A 314 2.02 15.02 19.00
CA LEU A 314 2.91 13.91 19.39
C LEU A 314 4.36 14.35 19.56
N GLY A 315 4.80 15.42 18.91
CA GLY A 315 6.17 15.92 18.96
C GLY A 315 6.71 16.39 17.62
N ASP A 316 8.03 16.55 17.53
CA ASP A 316 8.69 16.83 16.27
C ASP A 316 8.72 15.54 15.41
N PRO A 317 8.28 15.60 14.15
CA PRO A 317 8.39 14.44 13.24
C PRO A 317 9.82 13.91 13.04
N ALA A 318 10.84 14.74 13.24
CA ALA A 318 12.23 14.31 13.19
C ALA A 318 12.61 13.43 14.39
N ASP A 319 12.13 13.78 15.59
CA ASP A 319 12.34 12.96 16.80
C ASP A 319 11.61 11.59 16.65
N GLU A 320 10.42 11.58 16.02
CA GLU A 320 9.71 10.35 15.71
C GLU A 320 10.49 9.47 14.72
N MET A 321 11.14 10.05 13.71
CA MET A 321 11.98 9.30 12.78
C MET A 321 13.20 8.69 13.47
N GLU A 322 13.85 9.40 14.40
CA GLU A 322 14.94 8.84 15.19
C GLU A 322 14.47 7.69 16.07
N LEU A 323 13.32 7.83 16.72
CA LEU A 323 12.70 6.76 17.49
C LEU A 323 12.41 5.51 16.64
N ILE A 324 11.81 5.69 15.46
CA ILE A 324 11.54 4.59 14.52
C ILE A 324 12.85 3.90 14.14
N ALA A 325 13.90 4.67 13.80
CA ALA A 325 15.20 4.13 13.45
C ALA A 325 15.83 3.35 14.61
N ASP A 326 15.71 3.84 15.85
CA ASP A 326 16.19 3.14 17.04
C ASP A 326 15.46 1.82 17.29
N GLN A 327 14.13 1.81 17.12
CA GLN A 327 13.33 0.59 17.24
C GLN A 327 13.69 -0.43 16.16
N LEU A 328 13.78 0.01 14.89
CA LEU A 328 14.18 -0.84 13.77
C LEU A 328 15.60 -1.40 13.95
N ALA A 329 16.54 -0.63 14.48
CA ALA A 329 17.89 -1.12 14.78
C ALA A 329 17.91 -2.23 15.86
N ARG A 330 16.93 -2.25 16.76
CA ARG A 330 16.80 -3.29 17.82
C ARG A 330 16.11 -4.55 17.33
N VAL A 331 15.06 -4.43 16.51
CA VAL A 331 14.26 -5.59 16.08
C VAL A 331 14.65 -6.13 14.70
N GLY A 332 15.48 -5.38 13.96
CA GLY A 332 15.80 -5.61 12.56
C GLY A 332 15.08 -4.62 11.64
N TRP A 333 15.70 -4.32 10.49
CA TRP A 333 15.18 -3.38 9.51
C TRP A 333 14.08 -3.98 8.61
N ASN A 334 13.71 -5.22 8.83
CA ASN A 334 12.61 -5.92 8.18
C ASN A 334 11.61 -6.40 9.23
N LEU A 335 10.33 -6.02 9.06
CA LEU A 335 9.24 -6.38 9.95
C LEU A 335 8.51 -7.63 9.41
N ASP A 336 9.26 -8.68 9.09
CA ASP A 336 8.72 -9.97 8.69
C ASP A 336 7.89 -10.60 9.81
N ASP A 337 6.92 -11.44 9.41
CA ASP A 337 6.20 -12.28 10.34
C ASP A 337 7.19 -13.20 11.08
N PRO A 338 7.28 -13.13 12.40
CA PRO A 338 8.17 -13.99 13.18
C PRO A 338 7.78 -15.47 13.10
N GLU A 339 6.53 -15.78 12.76
CA GLU A 339 6.02 -17.14 12.63
C GLU A 339 5.42 -17.39 11.24
N PRO A 340 6.25 -17.54 10.19
CA PRO A 340 5.76 -17.77 8.85
C PRO A 340 4.91 -19.04 8.77
N SER A 341 3.93 -19.07 7.87
CA SER A 341 3.08 -20.23 7.63
C SER A 341 3.88 -21.50 7.28
N ALA A 342 3.27 -22.65 7.41
CA ALA A 342 3.91 -23.92 7.03
C ALA A 342 4.30 -23.90 5.54
N PHE A 343 3.41 -23.36 4.69
CA PHE A 343 3.65 -23.25 3.25
C PHE A 343 4.78 -22.29 2.94
N ARG A 344 4.83 -21.13 3.58
CA ARG A 344 5.93 -20.17 3.40
C ARG A 344 7.29 -20.77 3.77
N ARG A 345 7.36 -21.56 4.85
CA ARG A 345 8.58 -22.32 5.21
C ARG A 345 8.95 -23.35 4.15
N GLU A 346 7.97 -24.05 3.60
CA GLU A 346 8.19 -25.02 2.51
C GLU A 346 8.76 -24.34 1.26
N VAL A 347 8.22 -23.19 0.87
CA VAL A 347 8.71 -22.38 -0.27
C VAL A 347 10.15 -21.93 -0.02
N ARG A 348 10.49 -21.44 1.19
CA ARG A 348 11.87 -21.04 1.54
C ARG A 348 12.85 -22.20 1.39
N ALA A 349 12.54 -23.34 1.98
CA ALA A 349 13.40 -24.53 1.90
C ALA A 349 13.58 -25.03 0.46
N PHE A 350 12.52 -24.96 -0.34
CA PHE A 350 12.60 -25.28 -1.77
C PHE A 350 13.53 -24.33 -2.53
N LEU A 351 13.41 -23.02 -2.29
CA LEU A 351 14.21 -22.00 -2.96
C LEU A 351 15.70 -22.06 -2.54
N GLU A 352 15.99 -22.35 -1.27
CA GLU A 352 17.36 -22.61 -0.83
C GLU A 352 18.04 -23.73 -1.61
N THR A 353 17.27 -24.73 -2.04
CA THR A 353 17.78 -25.88 -2.80
C THR A 353 17.85 -25.63 -4.30
N HIS A 354 16.83 -24.96 -4.86
CA HIS A 354 16.62 -24.89 -6.31
C HIS A 354 16.90 -23.51 -6.94
N CYS A 355 17.06 -22.47 -6.11
CA CYS A 355 17.38 -21.11 -6.56
C CYS A 355 18.58 -20.52 -5.78
N PRO A 356 19.75 -21.19 -5.80
CA PRO A 356 20.96 -20.60 -5.20
C PRO A 356 21.36 -19.31 -5.92
N ALA A 357 22.20 -18.49 -5.27
CA ALA A 357 22.63 -17.19 -5.79
C ALA A 357 23.22 -17.26 -7.23
N GLU A 358 23.81 -18.39 -7.60
CA GLU A 358 24.37 -18.61 -8.96
C GLU A 358 23.26 -18.61 -10.03
N VAL A 359 22.09 -19.20 -9.77
CA VAL A 359 20.95 -19.21 -10.69
C VAL A 359 20.46 -17.77 -10.93
N VAL A 360 20.32 -16.98 -9.87
CA VAL A 360 19.92 -15.57 -9.97
C VAL A 360 20.96 -14.76 -10.72
N ARG A 361 22.26 -14.95 -10.43
CA ARG A 361 23.37 -14.27 -11.11
C ARG A 361 23.38 -14.59 -12.60
N ASN A 362 23.31 -15.88 -12.96
CA ASN A 362 23.29 -16.31 -14.36
C ASN A 362 22.14 -15.69 -15.17
N ALA A 363 20.96 -15.55 -14.56
CA ALA A 363 19.83 -14.89 -15.19
C ALA A 363 20.14 -13.41 -15.50
N HIS A 364 20.78 -12.70 -14.57
CA HIS A 364 21.21 -11.32 -14.81
C HIS A 364 22.32 -11.18 -15.84
N ASP A 365 23.33 -12.08 -15.83
CA ASP A 365 24.44 -12.05 -16.77
C ASP A 365 23.98 -12.30 -18.21
N THR A 366 22.99 -13.17 -18.39
CA THR A 366 22.37 -13.45 -19.69
C THR A 366 21.27 -12.46 -20.08
N GLY A 367 20.73 -11.73 -19.11
CA GLY A 367 19.54 -10.90 -19.25
C GLY A 367 18.24 -11.69 -19.45
N THR A 368 18.28 -13.02 -19.35
CA THR A 368 17.10 -13.89 -19.51
C THR A 368 16.55 -14.24 -18.13
N MET A 369 15.48 -13.55 -17.71
CA MET A 369 14.90 -13.70 -16.39
C MET A 369 14.00 -14.93 -16.27
N HIS A 370 14.48 -16.06 -16.81
CA HIS A 370 13.82 -17.37 -16.72
C HIS A 370 14.87 -18.47 -16.67
N ASP A 371 14.81 -19.31 -15.64
CA ASP A 371 15.67 -20.49 -15.49
C ASP A 371 14.87 -21.77 -15.64
N TRP A 372 15.20 -22.57 -16.66
CA TRP A 372 14.50 -23.82 -16.95
C TRP A 372 14.70 -24.89 -15.87
N GLY A 373 15.82 -24.86 -15.14
CA GLY A 373 16.09 -25.77 -14.05
C GLY A 373 15.12 -25.55 -12.88
N LEU A 374 14.97 -24.27 -12.47
CA LEU A 374 14.02 -23.85 -11.46
C LEU A 374 12.58 -24.09 -11.92
N HIS A 375 12.25 -23.75 -13.17
CA HIS A 375 10.93 -23.97 -13.76
C HIS A 375 10.53 -25.46 -13.71
N ALA A 376 11.42 -26.36 -14.13
CA ALA A 376 11.19 -27.80 -14.06
C ALA A 376 11.12 -28.33 -12.61
N ALA A 377 11.80 -27.67 -11.66
CA ALA A 377 11.69 -28.02 -10.24
C ALA A 377 10.32 -27.62 -9.67
N LEU A 378 9.82 -26.43 -10.00
CA LEU A 378 8.47 -25.97 -9.65
C LEU A 378 7.38 -26.87 -10.26
N ALA A 379 7.55 -27.27 -11.52
CA ALA A 379 6.65 -28.20 -12.18
C ALA A 379 6.55 -29.55 -11.45
N ARG A 380 7.73 -30.12 -11.05
CA ARG A 380 7.78 -31.43 -10.36
C ARG A 380 7.04 -31.46 -9.03
N VAL A 381 6.97 -30.34 -8.30
CA VAL A 381 6.21 -30.22 -7.06
C VAL A 381 4.77 -29.72 -7.29
N GLY A 382 4.39 -29.46 -8.55
CA GLY A 382 3.05 -29.03 -8.95
C GLY A 382 2.78 -27.55 -8.64
N TRP A 383 3.80 -26.74 -8.40
CA TRP A 383 3.63 -25.33 -8.01
C TRP A 383 3.38 -24.38 -9.18
N LEU A 384 3.67 -24.81 -10.43
CA LEU A 384 3.25 -24.03 -11.60
C LEU A 384 1.73 -23.95 -11.72
N ALA A 385 1.03 -24.96 -11.19
CA ALA A 385 -0.43 -25.07 -11.17
C ALA A 385 -1.02 -24.92 -9.76
N ALA A 386 -0.28 -24.34 -8.79
CA ALA A 386 -0.66 -24.38 -7.38
C ALA A 386 -2.07 -23.84 -7.10
N GLU A 387 -2.50 -22.76 -7.74
CA GLU A 387 -3.83 -22.15 -7.58
C GLU A 387 -4.96 -22.86 -8.35
N TRP A 388 -4.61 -23.74 -9.29
CA TRP A 388 -5.59 -24.41 -10.13
C TRP A 388 -6.34 -25.50 -9.37
N PRO A 389 -7.60 -25.82 -9.77
CA PRO A 389 -8.39 -26.90 -9.19
C PRO A 389 -7.66 -28.24 -9.25
N ILE A 390 -7.92 -29.12 -8.28
CA ILE A 390 -7.30 -30.46 -8.18
C ILE A 390 -7.63 -31.32 -9.39
N ASP A 391 -8.86 -31.25 -9.89
CA ASP A 391 -9.32 -31.99 -11.07
C ASP A 391 -8.71 -31.50 -12.38
N GLN A 392 -8.04 -30.33 -12.37
CA GLN A 392 -7.25 -29.79 -13.48
C GLN A 392 -5.74 -29.94 -13.28
N GLY A 393 -5.32 -30.73 -12.30
CA GLY A 393 -3.90 -30.98 -12.00
C GLY A 393 -3.25 -29.99 -11.06
N GLY A 394 -4.02 -29.10 -10.45
CA GLY A 394 -3.55 -28.11 -9.48
C GLY A 394 -3.61 -28.59 -8.03
N GLN A 395 -3.35 -27.66 -7.10
CA GLN A 395 -3.37 -27.89 -5.66
C GLN A 395 -4.49 -27.13 -4.95
N ALA A 396 -5.29 -26.33 -5.66
CA ALA A 396 -6.36 -25.47 -5.15
C ALA A 396 -5.87 -24.54 -4.01
N ARG A 397 -4.65 -24.03 -4.11
CA ARG A 397 -4.11 -23.11 -3.12
C ARG A 397 -4.80 -21.75 -3.21
N GLY A 398 -5.09 -21.19 -2.05
CA GLY A 398 -5.81 -19.94 -1.94
C GLY A 398 -4.93 -18.71 -2.28
N PRO A 399 -5.56 -17.54 -2.48
CA PRO A 399 -4.84 -16.30 -2.82
C PRO A 399 -3.74 -15.91 -1.81
N TRP A 400 -3.93 -16.21 -0.53
CA TRP A 400 -2.93 -15.92 0.52
C TRP A 400 -1.68 -16.79 0.39
N GLU A 401 -1.83 -18.09 0.13
CA GLU A 401 -0.71 -18.98 -0.11
C GLU A 401 0.03 -18.60 -1.39
N MET A 402 -0.71 -18.21 -2.44
CA MET A 402 -0.09 -17.71 -3.68
C MET A 402 0.68 -16.41 -3.44
N GLN A 403 0.16 -15.48 -2.62
CA GLN A 403 0.88 -14.28 -2.23
C GLN A 403 2.18 -14.62 -1.50
N GLU A 404 2.15 -15.52 -0.52
CA GLU A 404 3.35 -15.97 0.20
C GLU A 404 4.40 -16.56 -0.75
N MET A 405 3.99 -17.38 -1.71
CA MET A 405 4.90 -17.97 -2.70
C MET A 405 5.53 -16.90 -3.59
N HIS A 406 4.74 -15.95 -4.08
CA HIS A 406 5.26 -14.85 -4.90
C HIS A 406 6.22 -13.93 -4.11
N ASP A 407 5.92 -13.65 -2.85
CA ASP A 407 6.80 -12.86 -2.00
C ASP A 407 8.16 -13.53 -1.82
N GLU A 408 8.19 -14.84 -1.55
CA GLU A 408 9.44 -15.57 -1.37
C GLU A 408 10.24 -15.71 -2.68
N LEU A 409 9.56 -15.95 -3.81
CA LEU A 409 10.21 -15.95 -5.14
C LEU A 409 10.84 -14.59 -5.45
N ALA A 410 10.10 -13.50 -5.23
CA ALA A 410 10.58 -12.14 -5.47
C ALA A 410 11.72 -11.75 -4.50
N ARG A 411 11.66 -12.19 -3.24
CA ARG A 411 12.68 -11.92 -2.22
C ARG A 411 14.05 -12.49 -2.61
N VAL A 412 14.10 -13.69 -3.18
CA VAL A 412 15.37 -14.26 -3.66
C VAL A 412 15.75 -13.76 -5.06
N GLY A 413 14.82 -13.18 -5.81
CA GLY A 413 15.00 -12.78 -7.19
C GLY A 413 14.94 -13.96 -8.15
N ALA A 414 14.05 -14.91 -7.88
CA ALA A 414 13.89 -16.12 -8.68
C ALA A 414 13.57 -15.79 -10.14
N PRO A 415 14.35 -16.29 -11.13
CA PRO A 415 14.11 -16.04 -12.54
C PRO A 415 12.97 -16.93 -13.07
N VAL A 416 11.72 -16.47 -12.88
CA VAL A 416 10.49 -17.21 -13.20
C VAL A 416 9.51 -16.45 -14.09
N ASP A 417 9.95 -15.41 -14.81
CA ASP A 417 9.09 -14.54 -15.62
C ASP A 417 8.20 -15.31 -16.61
N GLY A 418 8.72 -16.40 -17.18
CA GLY A 418 7.98 -17.25 -18.09
C GLY A 418 6.77 -17.94 -17.46
N TRP A 419 6.83 -18.25 -16.16
CA TRP A 419 5.71 -18.84 -15.44
C TRP A 419 4.54 -17.87 -15.32
N GLY A 420 4.77 -16.66 -14.80
CA GLY A 420 3.71 -15.67 -14.62
C GLY A 420 2.97 -15.35 -15.93
N THR A 421 3.73 -15.12 -17.00
CA THR A 421 3.18 -14.85 -18.33
C THR A 421 2.40 -16.03 -18.88
N SER A 422 2.92 -17.26 -18.74
CA SER A 422 2.24 -18.46 -19.23
C SER A 422 0.95 -18.77 -18.45
N ASN A 423 0.96 -18.55 -17.13
CA ASN A 423 -0.20 -18.76 -16.27
C ASN A 423 -1.34 -17.76 -16.62
N LEU A 424 -1.03 -16.50 -16.91
CA LEU A 424 -1.98 -15.52 -17.45
C LEU A 424 -2.66 -16.04 -18.73
N VAL A 425 -1.87 -16.61 -19.66
CA VAL A 425 -2.40 -17.19 -20.91
C VAL A 425 -3.28 -18.40 -20.60
N ALA A 426 -2.85 -19.30 -19.69
CA ALA A 426 -3.62 -20.47 -19.29
C ALA A 426 -4.98 -20.09 -18.70
N HIS A 427 -5.04 -19.15 -17.76
CA HIS A 427 -6.30 -18.63 -17.20
C HIS A 427 -7.20 -18.02 -18.28
N THR A 428 -6.61 -17.25 -19.21
CA THR A 428 -7.38 -16.68 -20.32
C THR A 428 -7.96 -17.77 -21.22
N LEU A 429 -7.19 -18.79 -21.59
CA LEU A 429 -7.65 -19.91 -22.40
C LEU A 429 -8.73 -20.73 -21.67
N ALA A 430 -8.60 -20.92 -20.36
CA ALA A 430 -9.60 -21.62 -19.56
C ALA A 430 -10.98 -20.92 -19.63
N LEU A 431 -11.01 -19.59 -19.66
CA LEU A 431 -12.24 -18.81 -19.67
C LEU A 431 -12.82 -18.59 -21.08
N VAL A 432 -11.97 -18.31 -22.08
CA VAL A 432 -12.43 -17.86 -23.40
C VAL A 432 -11.84 -18.65 -24.57
N GLY A 433 -10.98 -19.64 -24.31
CA GLY A 433 -10.39 -20.51 -25.32
C GLY A 433 -11.38 -21.53 -25.89
N THR A 434 -11.03 -22.20 -26.99
CA THR A 434 -11.76 -23.34 -27.53
C THR A 434 -11.56 -24.58 -26.65
N ASP A 435 -12.42 -25.60 -26.82
CA ASP A 435 -12.27 -26.90 -26.11
C ASP A 435 -10.92 -27.54 -26.40
N GLN A 436 -10.45 -27.44 -27.64
CA GLN A 436 -9.12 -27.92 -28.01
C GLN A 436 -8.01 -27.15 -27.29
N GLN A 437 -8.04 -25.82 -27.27
CA GLN A 437 -7.05 -25.03 -26.55
C GLN A 437 -7.04 -25.35 -25.06
N ARG A 438 -8.22 -25.51 -24.45
CA ARG A 438 -8.34 -25.91 -23.03
C ARG A 438 -7.76 -27.29 -22.76
N SER A 439 -8.04 -28.26 -23.61
CA SER A 439 -7.62 -29.64 -23.37
C SER A 439 -6.18 -29.97 -23.78
N GLU A 440 -5.60 -29.23 -24.75
CA GLU A 440 -4.27 -29.53 -25.28
C GLU A 440 -3.20 -28.56 -24.79
N ILE A 441 -3.52 -27.27 -24.61
CA ILE A 441 -2.52 -26.23 -24.30
C ILE A 441 -2.44 -25.98 -22.80
N VAL A 442 -3.58 -25.77 -22.13
CA VAL A 442 -3.58 -25.45 -20.69
C VAL A 442 -2.82 -26.50 -19.86
N PRO A 443 -3.05 -27.82 -20.00
CA PRO A 443 -2.30 -28.83 -19.24
C PRO A 443 -0.79 -28.74 -19.46
N ARG A 444 -0.33 -28.41 -20.67
CA ARG A 444 1.08 -28.29 -21.01
C ARG A 444 1.73 -27.02 -20.46
N ILE A 445 0.96 -25.97 -20.23
CA ILE A 445 1.42 -24.80 -19.49
C ILE A 445 1.59 -25.16 -18.01
N LEU A 446 0.61 -25.86 -17.44
CA LEU A 446 0.59 -26.23 -16.03
C LEU A 446 1.64 -27.28 -15.65
N ASP A 447 2.01 -28.17 -16.57
CA ASP A 447 3.09 -29.14 -16.37
C ASP A 447 4.49 -28.57 -16.69
N GLY A 448 4.57 -27.32 -17.16
CA GLY A 448 5.81 -26.59 -17.44
C GLY A 448 6.43 -26.95 -18.79
N SER A 449 5.79 -27.74 -19.66
CA SER A 449 6.33 -28.09 -20.98
C SER A 449 6.12 -27.01 -22.06
N VAL A 450 5.31 -25.99 -21.76
CA VAL A 450 4.98 -24.87 -22.64
C VAL A 450 5.18 -23.54 -21.93
N LEU A 451 5.94 -22.66 -22.53
CA LEU A 451 5.99 -21.24 -22.18
C LEU A 451 5.27 -20.38 -23.22
N CYS A 452 4.63 -19.32 -22.75
CA CYS A 452 3.99 -18.31 -23.58
C CYS A 452 4.63 -16.93 -23.34
N CYS A 453 4.75 -16.13 -24.42
CA CYS A 453 5.05 -14.70 -24.31
C CYS A 453 3.89 -13.85 -24.82
N LEU A 454 3.91 -12.54 -24.51
CA LEU A 454 2.85 -11.61 -24.88
C LEU A 454 3.30 -10.75 -26.08
N GLY A 455 2.53 -10.78 -27.16
CA GLY A 455 2.71 -9.94 -28.33
C GLY A 455 1.64 -8.83 -28.38
N TYR A 456 1.74 -7.81 -27.52
CA TYR A 456 0.75 -6.73 -27.41
C TYR A 456 1.27 -5.42 -28.00
N SER A 457 2.36 -4.90 -27.46
CA SER A 457 2.92 -3.60 -27.79
C SER A 457 3.55 -3.57 -29.19
N GLU A 458 3.48 -2.43 -29.86
CA GLU A 458 4.14 -2.14 -31.14
C GLU A 458 4.95 -0.85 -31.01
N PRO A 459 5.85 -0.52 -31.94
CA PRO A 459 6.61 0.73 -31.89
C PRO A 459 5.75 1.98 -31.70
N ASP A 460 4.56 2.01 -32.30
CA ASP A 460 3.65 3.15 -32.25
C ASP A 460 2.44 2.96 -31.31
N SER A 461 2.34 1.82 -30.62
CA SER A 461 1.23 1.52 -29.70
C SER A 461 1.69 0.71 -28.46
N GLY A 462 1.89 1.44 -27.37
CA GLY A 462 2.19 0.88 -26.04
C GLY A 462 1.01 1.05 -25.09
N SER A 463 0.87 2.21 -24.43
CA SER A 463 -0.28 2.48 -23.52
C SER A 463 -1.61 2.46 -24.26
N ASP A 464 -1.67 2.91 -25.54
CA ASP A 464 -2.85 2.76 -26.41
C ASP A 464 -2.75 1.46 -27.22
N VAL A 465 -2.71 0.33 -26.54
CA VAL A 465 -2.57 -1.00 -27.15
C VAL A 465 -3.70 -1.31 -28.15
N ALA A 466 -4.86 -0.65 -28.00
CA ALA A 466 -5.96 -0.76 -28.96
C ALA A 466 -5.65 -0.16 -30.34
N ALA A 467 -4.60 0.63 -30.46
CA ALA A 467 -4.13 1.19 -31.74
C ALA A 467 -3.22 0.20 -32.53
N ALA A 468 -3.09 -1.06 -32.07
CA ALA A 468 -2.28 -2.09 -32.73
C ALA A 468 -2.58 -2.20 -34.24
N SER A 469 -1.52 -2.30 -35.04
CA SER A 469 -1.53 -2.28 -36.50
C SER A 469 -1.08 -3.62 -37.14
N THR A 470 -0.47 -4.53 -36.39
CA THR A 470 -0.16 -5.89 -36.85
C THR A 470 -1.41 -6.55 -37.37
N ARG A 471 -1.47 -6.90 -38.65
CA ARG A 471 -2.68 -7.38 -39.34
C ARG A 471 -2.76 -8.92 -39.25
N ALA A 472 -4.00 -9.42 -39.23
CA ALA A 472 -4.31 -10.79 -39.56
C ALA A 472 -5.43 -10.81 -40.59
N GLU A 473 -5.13 -11.32 -41.78
CA GLU A 473 -6.05 -11.37 -42.92
C GLU A 473 -6.45 -12.82 -43.16
N ARG A 474 -7.75 -13.03 -43.40
CA ARG A 474 -8.26 -14.40 -43.62
C ARG A 474 -7.94 -14.86 -45.05
N ASP A 475 -7.36 -16.06 -45.16
CA ASP A 475 -7.07 -16.73 -46.42
C ASP A 475 -7.57 -18.21 -46.39
N GLY A 476 -8.79 -18.41 -46.84
CA GLY A 476 -9.49 -19.70 -46.71
C GLY A 476 -9.81 -20.04 -45.27
N ASP A 477 -9.30 -21.17 -44.80
CA ASP A 477 -9.42 -21.63 -43.41
C ASP A 477 -8.29 -21.14 -42.50
N ASP A 478 -7.29 -20.46 -43.08
CA ASP A 478 -6.15 -19.93 -42.37
C ASP A 478 -6.21 -18.40 -42.20
N TRP A 479 -5.26 -17.89 -41.41
CA TRP A 479 -4.96 -16.49 -41.25
C TRP A 479 -3.51 -16.22 -41.64
N VAL A 480 -3.28 -15.11 -42.32
CA VAL A 480 -1.95 -14.60 -42.69
C VAL A 480 -1.65 -13.38 -41.84
N ILE A 481 -0.59 -13.45 -41.03
CA ILE A 481 -0.22 -12.41 -40.08
C ILE A 481 0.99 -11.65 -40.58
N ASN A 482 0.89 -10.32 -40.60
CA ASN A 482 1.95 -9.41 -41.03
C ASN A 482 2.07 -8.23 -40.06
N GLY A 483 3.30 -7.91 -39.61
CA GLY A 483 3.58 -6.79 -38.71
C GLY A 483 4.75 -7.03 -37.78
N GLN A 484 4.74 -6.32 -36.65
CA GLN A 484 5.81 -6.44 -35.66
C GLN A 484 5.29 -6.16 -34.26
N LYS A 485 5.94 -6.76 -33.24
CA LYS A 485 5.70 -6.46 -31.84
C LYS A 485 7.01 -6.06 -31.16
N MET A 486 6.91 -5.21 -30.14
CA MET A 486 8.03 -4.76 -29.32
C MET A 486 7.86 -5.17 -27.87
N PHE A 487 8.99 -5.30 -27.18
CA PHE A 487 9.01 -5.69 -25.76
C PHE A 487 8.37 -7.06 -25.50
N THR A 488 8.53 -7.99 -26.47
CA THR A 488 8.06 -9.36 -26.35
C THR A 488 9.08 -10.15 -25.51
N THR A 489 8.96 -10.00 -24.18
CA THR A 489 9.87 -10.64 -23.22
C THR A 489 9.78 -12.15 -23.35
N LEU A 490 10.92 -12.84 -23.27
CA LEU A 490 11.06 -14.31 -23.44
C LEU A 490 10.59 -14.88 -24.79
N ALA A 491 10.40 -14.07 -25.83
CA ALA A 491 10.02 -14.61 -27.15
C ALA A 491 10.99 -15.70 -27.66
N HIS A 492 12.26 -15.61 -27.31
CA HIS A 492 13.30 -16.57 -27.70
C HIS A 492 13.29 -17.89 -26.92
N GLU A 493 12.53 -17.94 -25.81
CA GLU A 493 12.37 -19.12 -24.95
C GLU A 493 10.95 -19.72 -25.04
N SER A 494 10.00 -18.96 -25.62
CA SER A 494 8.58 -19.31 -25.61
C SER A 494 8.18 -20.27 -26.72
N THR A 495 7.24 -21.15 -26.41
CA THR A 495 6.61 -22.06 -27.40
C THR A 495 5.54 -21.34 -28.22
N TYR A 496 4.78 -20.42 -27.56
CA TYR A 496 3.73 -19.64 -28.19
C TYR A 496 3.84 -18.17 -27.86
N VAL A 497 3.39 -17.33 -28.80
CA VAL A 497 3.08 -15.92 -28.53
C VAL A 497 1.57 -15.72 -28.48
N PHE A 498 1.11 -15.09 -27.40
CA PHE A 498 -0.28 -14.63 -27.26
C PHE A 498 -0.39 -13.26 -27.92
N LEU A 499 -0.84 -13.25 -29.19
CA LEU A 499 -0.64 -12.18 -30.14
C LEU A 499 -1.92 -11.38 -30.39
N LEU A 500 -1.89 -10.06 -30.17
CA LEU A 500 -2.96 -9.14 -30.52
C LEU A 500 -2.77 -8.65 -31.96
N THR A 501 -3.79 -8.81 -32.80
CA THR A 501 -3.77 -8.40 -34.21
C THR A 501 -4.99 -7.54 -34.59
N ARG A 502 -4.87 -6.81 -35.70
CA ARG A 502 -5.93 -6.05 -36.36
C ARG A 502 -6.54 -6.91 -37.47
N THR A 503 -7.79 -7.35 -37.28
CA THR A 503 -8.54 -8.13 -38.27
C THR A 503 -9.51 -7.25 -39.06
N ASN A 504 -9.95 -6.12 -38.52
CA ASN A 504 -10.84 -5.18 -39.20
C ASN A 504 -10.31 -3.73 -39.03
N PRO A 505 -9.62 -3.18 -40.05
CA PRO A 505 -9.06 -1.83 -39.99
C PRO A 505 -10.12 -0.72 -40.03
N ASP A 506 -11.32 -1.01 -40.57
CA ASP A 506 -12.41 -0.04 -40.74
C ASP A 506 -13.25 0.11 -39.46
N ALA A 507 -13.13 -0.82 -38.52
CA ALA A 507 -13.84 -0.77 -37.25
C ALA A 507 -13.23 0.24 -36.26
N PRO A 508 -14.01 0.78 -35.31
CA PRO A 508 -13.43 1.50 -34.16
C PRO A 508 -12.32 0.70 -33.49
N LYS A 509 -11.24 1.37 -33.05
CA LYS A 509 -10.00 0.73 -32.63
C LYS A 509 -10.15 -0.45 -31.65
N HIS A 510 -11.14 -0.42 -30.76
CA HIS A 510 -11.42 -1.50 -29.80
C HIS A 510 -12.30 -2.63 -30.36
N ARG A 511 -12.82 -2.50 -31.58
CA ARG A 511 -13.78 -3.44 -32.21
C ARG A 511 -13.27 -4.08 -33.48
N GLY A 512 -12.03 -4.12 -33.74
CA GLY A 512 -11.45 -4.73 -34.94
C GLY A 512 -10.18 -5.50 -34.60
N LEU A 513 -10.11 -6.00 -33.39
CA LEU A 513 -8.95 -6.72 -32.84
C LEU A 513 -9.30 -8.19 -32.63
N THR A 514 -8.36 -9.07 -32.90
CA THR A 514 -8.47 -10.50 -32.62
C THR A 514 -7.20 -11.01 -31.95
N MET A 515 -7.36 -11.93 -31.00
CA MET A 515 -6.24 -12.59 -30.32
C MET A 515 -5.95 -13.93 -31.00
N PHE A 516 -4.65 -14.24 -31.11
CA PHE A 516 -4.17 -15.54 -31.60
C PHE A 516 -3.11 -16.13 -30.65
N LEU A 517 -3.09 -17.44 -30.52
CA LEU A 517 -2.01 -18.17 -29.89
C LEU A 517 -1.14 -18.77 -31.01
N VAL A 518 -0.07 -18.08 -31.37
CA VAL A 518 0.76 -18.41 -32.53
C VAL A 518 1.99 -19.22 -32.08
N PRO A 519 2.30 -20.39 -32.69
CA PRO A 519 3.54 -21.10 -32.44
C PRO A 519 4.74 -20.24 -32.84
N MET A 520 5.76 -20.17 -31.96
CA MET A 520 6.95 -19.34 -32.20
C MET A 520 7.90 -19.92 -33.25
N ASP A 521 7.76 -21.19 -33.61
CA ASP A 521 8.48 -21.86 -34.69
C ASP A 521 7.77 -21.75 -36.05
N ALA A 522 6.66 -21.00 -36.14
CA ALA A 522 5.94 -20.77 -37.39
C ALA A 522 6.85 -20.05 -38.40
N PRO A 523 6.90 -20.51 -39.67
CA PRO A 523 7.68 -19.83 -40.71
C PRO A 523 7.27 -18.36 -40.85
N GLY A 524 8.30 -17.48 -40.98
CA GLY A 524 8.08 -16.03 -41.12
C GLY A 524 8.13 -15.25 -39.81
N ILE A 525 8.38 -15.89 -38.67
CA ILE A 525 8.67 -15.23 -37.39
C ILE A 525 10.18 -14.99 -37.28
N GLU A 526 10.58 -13.76 -37.03
CA GLU A 526 11.96 -13.38 -36.73
C GLU A 526 12.02 -12.67 -35.36
N ILE A 527 13.05 -12.99 -34.57
CA ILE A 527 13.24 -12.45 -33.20
C ILE A 527 14.55 -11.68 -33.15
N THR A 528 14.48 -10.42 -32.73
CA THR A 528 15.67 -9.57 -32.54
C THR A 528 15.75 -9.16 -31.06
N PRO A 529 16.89 -9.39 -30.37
CA PRO A 529 17.05 -9.01 -28.97
C PRO A 529 17.11 -7.49 -28.80
N ILE A 530 16.56 -7.01 -27.67
CA ILE A 530 16.73 -5.68 -27.13
C ILE A 530 17.29 -5.83 -25.73
N HIS A 531 18.37 -5.13 -25.43
CA HIS A 531 18.94 -5.05 -24.08
C HIS A 531 18.43 -3.78 -23.41
N THR A 532 17.89 -3.93 -22.19
CA THR A 532 17.29 -2.84 -21.43
C THR A 532 18.31 -2.12 -20.55
N LEU A 533 17.93 -0.98 -20.00
CA LEU A 533 18.71 -0.25 -19.01
C LEU A 533 18.97 -1.09 -17.75
N GLY A 534 18.00 -1.90 -17.34
CA GLY A 534 18.09 -2.79 -16.17
C GLY A 534 19.00 -4.00 -16.37
N GLY A 535 19.42 -4.28 -17.63
CA GLY A 535 20.23 -5.44 -18.00
C GLY A 535 19.42 -6.60 -18.59
N GLU A 536 18.09 -6.59 -18.43
CA GLU A 536 17.23 -7.65 -18.95
C GLU A 536 17.16 -7.62 -20.48
N ARG A 537 16.96 -8.80 -21.06
CA ARG A 537 16.67 -8.96 -22.47
C ARG A 537 15.17 -9.00 -22.71
N THR A 538 14.67 -8.14 -23.59
CA THR A 538 13.40 -8.30 -24.26
C THR A 538 13.60 -8.44 -25.76
N ASN A 539 12.54 -8.48 -26.57
CA ASN A 539 12.71 -8.74 -28.01
C ASN A 539 11.75 -7.89 -28.85
N ILE A 540 12.16 -7.64 -30.10
CA ILE A 540 11.26 -7.32 -31.20
C ILE A 540 10.95 -8.63 -31.91
N THR A 541 9.68 -8.85 -32.24
CA THR A 541 9.24 -9.98 -33.06
C THR A 541 8.61 -9.46 -34.35
N TYR A 542 9.10 -9.94 -35.48
CA TYR A 542 8.60 -9.62 -36.82
C TYR A 542 7.78 -10.79 -37.34
N TYR A 543 6.70 -10.49 -38.04
CA TYR A 543 5.78 -11.44 -38.64
C TYR A 543 5.68 -11.11 -40.12
N THR A 544 6.17 -12.00 -40.98
CA THR A 544 6.15 -11.84 -42.44
C THR A 544 5.43 -13.04 -43.05
N ASP A 545 4.23 -12.80 -43.53
CA ASP A 545 3.34 -13.84 -44.11
C ASP A 545 3.19 -15.08 -43.24
N VAL A 546 3.12 -14.90 -41.93
CA VAL A 546 2.98 -15.99 -40.95
C VAL A 546 1.59 -16.60 -41.08
N ARG A 547 1.54 -17.83 -41.55
CA ARG A 547 0.30 -18.56 -41.80
C ARG A 547 -0.05 -19.45 -40.62
N VAL A 548 -1.25 -19.26 -40.06
CA VAL A 548 -1.77 -20.05 -38.94
C VAL A 548 -3.23 -20.47 -39.20
N PRO A 549 -3.61 -21.69 -38.76
CA PRO A 549 -5.00 -22.14 -38.88
C PRO A 549 -5.95 -21.35 -37.94
N ASP A 550 -7.26 -21.31 -38.26
CA ASP A 550 -8.26 -20.65 -37.42
C ASP A 550 -8.31 -21.22 -36.00
N ALA A 551 -7.85 -22.46 -35.78
CA ALA A 551 -7.70 -23.06 -34.45
C ALA A 551 -6.73 -22.28 -33.51
N CYS A 552 -5.80 -21.48 -34.06
CA CYS A 552 -4.93 -20.60 -33.28
C CYS A 552 -5.66 -19.34 -32.76
N ARG A 553 -6.83 -19.03 -33.26
CA ARG A 553 -7.63 -17.86 -32.82
C ARG A 553 -8.21 -18.11 -31.42
N VAL A 554 -8.09 -17.10 -30.57
CA VAL A 554 -8.65 -17.11 -29.21
C VAL A 554 -9.83 -16.16 -29.12
N GLY A 555 -11.00 -16.68 -28.77
CA GLY A 555 -12.24 -15.92 -28.75
C GLY A 555 -12.82 -15.66 -30.14
N ALA A 556 -13.72 -14.69 -30.26
CA ALA A 556 -14.37 -14.32 -31.51
C ALA A 556 -13.49 -13.43 -32.40
N VAL A 557 -13.72 -13.50 -33.73
CA VAL A 557 -13.16 -12.50 -34.66
C VAL A 557 -13.65 -11.11 -34.25
N ASP A 558 -12.77 -10.10 -34.27
CA ASP A 558 -13.00 -8.74 -33.80
C ASP A 558 -13.34 -8.61 -32.30
N GLY A 559 -13.27 -9.72 -31.53
CA GLY A 559 -13.50 -9.79 -30.09
C GLY A 559 -12.24 -9.72 -29.23
N GLY A 560 -11.06 -9.47 -29.81
CA GLY A 560 -9.78 -9.51 -29.12
C GLY A 560 -9.66 -8.55 -27.94
N TRP A 561 -10.37 -7.41 -27.98
CA TRP A 561 -10.40 -6.49 -26.84
C TRP A 561 -11.04 -7.09 -25.60
N SER A 562 -12.09 -7.89 -25.75
CA SER A 562 -12.72 -8.60 -24.63
C SER A 562 -11.80 -9.68 -24.07
N VAL A 563 -11.10 -10.43 -24.95
CA VAL A 563 -10.10 -11.43 -24.55
C VAL A 563 -8.95 -10.78 -23.79
N MET A 564 -8.44 -9.64 -24.29
CA MET A 564 -7.41 -8.87 -23.59
C MET A 564 -7.87 -8.37 -22.23
N GLY A 565 -9.14 -7.94 -22.10
CA GLY A 565 -9.72 -7.54 -20.82
C GLY A 565 -9.69 -8.65 -19.78
N VAL A 566 -9.90 -9.92 -20.20
CA VAL A 566 -9.74 -11.10 -19.34
C VAL A 566 -8.28 -11.28 -18.97
N ALA A 567 -7.36 -11.26 -19.93
CA ALA A 567 -5.93 -11.45 -19.69
C ALA A 567 -5.36 -10.40 -18.72
N LEU A 568 -5.69 -9.12 -18.94
CA LEU A 568 -5.25 -8.01 -18.07
C LEU A 568 -5.79 -8.11 -16.63
N ALA A 569 -6.86 -8.85 -16.38
CA ALA A 569 -7.33 -9.09 -15.02
C ALA A 569 -6.36 -9.99 -14.21
N PHE A 570 -5.65 -10.90 -14.90
CA PHE A 570 -4.65 -11.79 -14.30
C PHE A 570 -3.22 -11.22 -14.30
N GLU A 571 -2.95 -10.11 -15.02
CA GLU A 571 -1.62 -9.48 -15.07
C GLU A 571 -1.22 -8.76 -13.76
N ARG A 572 -2.16 -8.55 -12.86
CA ARG A 572 -1.97 -7.72 -11.66
C ARG A 572 -1.39 -8.52 -10.51
N ASN A 573 -0.08 -8.71 -10.53
CA ASN A 573 0.66 -9.36 -9.46
C ASN A 573 1.53 -8.34 -8.72
N PRO A 574 1.54 -8.30 -7.36
CA PRO A 574 2.30 -7.33 -6.57
C PRO A 574 3.78 -7.67 -6.42
N THR A 575 4.44 -8.20 -7.46
CA THR A 575 5.85 -8.63 -7.42
C THR A 575 6.81 -7.53 -6.95
N MET A 576 6.51 -6.25 -7.20
CA MET A 576 7.36 -5.12 -6.79
C MET A 576 7.53 -4.98 -5.27
N VAL A 577 6.60 -5.52 -4.46
CA VAL A 577 6.76 -5.56 -2.99
C VAL A 577 7.95 -6.42 -2.60
N GLY A 578 8.07 -7.61 -3.18
CA GLY A 578 9.20 -8.49 -2.94
C GLY A 578 10.52 -7.94 -3.48
N GLU A 579 10.50 -7.16 -4.57
CA GLU A 579 11.70 -6.48 -5.07
C GLU A 579 12.17 -5.37 -4.13
N LEU A 580 11.24 -4.59 -3.57
CA LEU A 580 11.53 -3.56 -2.57
C LEU A 580 12.08 -4.20 -1.28
N ASP A 581 11.49 -5.30 -0.85
CA ASP A 581 11.95 -6.09 0.30
C ASP A 581 13.37 -6.62 0.08
N ARG A 582 13.64 -7.23 -1.07
CA ARG A 582 14.97 -7.72 -1.46
C ARG A 582 16.01 -6.61 -1.49
N LEU A 583 15.66 -5.45 -2.06
CA LEU A 583 16.56 -4.29 -2.12
C LEU A 583 16.96 -3.84 -0.71
N LEU A 584 15.99 -3.67 0.17
CA LEU A 584 16.22 -3.27 1.57
C LEU A 584 17.07 -4.31 2.31
N HIS A 585 16.74 -5.58 2.18
CA HIS A 585 17.44 -6.68 2.83
C HIS A 585 18.92 -6.73 2.42
N ARG A 586 19.22 -6.72 1.13
CA ARG A 586 20.58 -6.73 0.61
C ARG A 586 21.40 -5.51 1.02
N PHE A 587 20.76 -4.33 1.04
CA PHE A 587 21.43 -3.13 1.55
C PHE A 587 21.78 -3.26 3.03
N VAL A 588 20.87 -3.72 3.87
CA VAL A 588 21.08 -3.89 5.31
C VAL A 588 22.16 -4.94 5.59
N GLU A 589 22.14 -6.07 4.89
CA GLU A 589 23.18 -7.10 4.99
C GLU A 589 24.57 -6.53 4.69
N TRP A 590 24.71 -5.81 3.56
CA TRP A 590 25.96 -5.13 3.22
C TRP A 590 26.36 -4.09 4.27
N ALA A 591 25.44 -3.21 4.65
CA ALA A 591 25.70 -2.13 5.59
C ALA A 591 26.14 -2.64 6.97
N ALA A 592 25.67 -3.82 7.39
CA ALA A 592 26.11 -4.48 8.61
C ALA A 592 27.59 -4.93 8.55
N THR A 593 28.15 -5.14 7.36
CA THR A 593 29.57 -5.49 7.19
C THR A 593 30.50 -4.27 7.17
N VAL A 594 29.94 -3.05 7.02
CA VAL A 594 30.71 -1.81 6.88
C VAL A 594 30.54 -0.95 8.13
N PRO A 595 31.59 -0.77 8.97
CA PRO A 595 31.48 -0.05 10.22
C PRO A 595 30.91 1.37 10.07
N GLY A 596 29.89 1.70 10.86
CA GLY A 596 29.32 3.02 10.98
C GLY A 596 28.33 3.42 9.86
N VAL A 597 28.06 2.60 8.85
CA VAL A 597 27.06 2.94 7.80
C VAL A 597 25.67 3.04 8.40
N LEU A 598 25.27 2.09 9.22
CA LEU A 598 23.96 2.07 9.90
C LEU A 598 23.83 3.11 11.02
N ASP A 599 24.93 3.71 11.45
CA ASP A 599 24.93 4.73 12.49
C ASP A 599 24.84 6.16 11.90
N ARG A 600 25.02 6.32 10.59
CA ARG A 600 24.91 7.63 9.94
C ARG A 600 23.47 8.13 9.97
N PRO A 601 23.18 9.33 10.52
CA PRO A 601 21.82 9.85 10.58
C PRO A 601 21.13 9.89 9.21
N ALA A 602 21.83 10.26 8.15
CA ALA A 602 21.29 10.29 6.79
C ALA A 602 20.90 8.88 6.27
N THR A 603 21.69 7.85 6.57
CA THR A 603 21.37 6.46 6.20
C THR A 603 20.15 5.97 6.98
N ARG A 604 20.08 6.28 8.29
CA ARG A 604 18.95 5.91 9.15
C ARG A 604 17.63 6.50 8.65
N VAL A 605 17.64 7.79 8.27
CA VAL A 605 16.47 8.46 7.69
C VAL A 605 16.03 7.79 6.39
N ARG A 606 16.95 7.47 5.48
CA ARG A 606 16.64 6.77 4.22
C ARG A 606 16.08 5.37 4.47
N LEU A 607 16.65 4.66 5.42
CA LEU A 607 16.13 3.33 5.81
C LEU A 607 14.73 3.40 6.40
N VAL A 608 14.42 4.39 7.26
CA VAL A 608 13.05 4.59 7.76
C VAL A 608 12.08 4.85 6.62
N HIS A 609 12.45 5.67 5.62
CA HIS A 609 11.62 5.89 4.43
C HIS A 609 11.41 4.60 3.65
N ALA A 610 12.46 3.83 3.40
CA ALA A 610 12.36 2.57 2.66
C ALA A 610 11.49 1.53 3.38
N VAL A 611 11.64 1.41 4.73
CA VAL A 611 10.78 0.55 5.55
C VAL A 611 9.33 1.02 5.54
N ALA A 612 9.07 2.33 5.67
CA ALA A 612 7.72 2.88 5.61
C ALA A 612 7.05 2.60 4.26
N ASP A 613 7.78 2.82 3.16
CA ASP A 613 7.30 2.54 1.81
C ASP A 613 7.05 1.03 1.62
N LEU A 614 7.91 0.15 2.13
CA LEU A 614 7.72 -1.30 2.09
C LEU A 614 6.47 -1.72 2.87
N GLU A 615 6.29 -1.21 4.10
CA GLU A 615 5.14 -1.56 4.92
C GLU A 615 3.81 -1.10 4.31
N VAL A 616 3.78 0.11 3.72
CA VAL A 616 2.61 0.60 2.98
C VAL A 616 2.34 -0.25 1.73
N ALA A 617 3.39 -0.61 0.97
CA ALA A 617 3.26 -1.48 -0.19
C ALA A 617 2.70 -2.87 0.20
N ARG A 618 3.17 -3.45 1.32
CA ARG A 618 2.68 -4.73 1.87
C ARG A 618 1.20 -4.68 2.22
N VAL A 619 0.74 -3.67 2.96
CA VAL A 619 -0.67 -3.59 3.34
C VAL A 619 -1.59 -3.31 2.15
N LEU A 620 -1.15 -2.59 1.13
CA LEU A 620 -1.88 -2.42 -0.13
C LEU A 620 -1.97 -3.73 -0.92
N ALA A 621 -0.90 -4.52 -0.98
CA ALA A 621 -0.89 -5.84 -1.60
C ALA A 621 -1.79 -6.82 -0.84
N HIS A 622 -1.75 -6.83 0.49
CA HIS A 622 -2.64 -7.65 1.31
C HIS A 622 -4.12 -7.30 1.08
N ARG A 623 -4.47 -6.01 0.95
CA ARG A 623 -5.85 -5.62 0.60
C ARG A 623 -6.25 -6.16 -0.78
N MET A 624 -5.36 -6.09 -1.77
CA MET A 624 -5.63 -6.66 -3.10
C MET A 624 -5.88 -8.18 -3.00
N THR A 625 -5.07 -8.89 -2.23
CA THR A 625 -5.22 -10.33 -1.99
C THR A 625 -6.54 -10.66 -1.28
N ALA A 626 -6.94 -9.87 -0.28
CA ALA A 626 -8.22 -10.01 0.42
C ALA A 626 -9.41 -9.81 -0.53
N VAL A 627 -9.35 -8.80 -1.40
CA VAL A 627 -10.38 -8.57 -2.43
C VAL A 627 -10.45 -9.73 -3.42
N ALA A 628 -9.30 -10.24 -3.87
CA ALA A 628 -9.25 -11.42 -4.74
C ALA A 628 -9.84 -12.66 -4.05
N ALA A 629 -9.56 -12.87 -2.76
CA ALA A 629 -10.11 -13.97 -1.96
C ALA A 629 -11.63 -13.88 -1.77
N SER A 630 -12.22 -12.68 -1.81
CA SER A 630 -13.68 -12.49 -1.78
C SER A 630 -14.36 -12.75 -3.13
N GLY A 631 -13.60 -13.08 -4.18
CA GLY A 631 -14.11 -13.26 -5.54
C GLY A 631 -14.51 -11.95 -6.25
N THR A 632 -14.14 -10.80 -5.71
CA THR A 632 -14.43 -9.47 -6.28
C THR A 632 -13.27 -9.03 -7.19
N PRO A 633 -13.56 -8.43 -8.38
CA PRO A 633 -12.51 -7.88 -9.22
C PRO A 633 -11.84 -6.65 -8.57
N GLY A 634 -10.62 -6.78 -8.07
CA GLY A 634 -9.84 -5.74 -7.41
C GLY A 634 -9.13 -4.78 -8.38
N PHE A 635 -9.85 -4.15 -9.31
CA PHE A 635 -9.24 -3.29 -10.34
C PHE A 635 -8.60 -2.02 -9.77
N VAL A 636 -9.21 -1.39 -8.78
CA VAL A 636 -8.71 -0.16 -8.16
C VAL A 636 -7.60 -0.50 -7.18
N GLU A 637 -7.80 -1.51 -6.36
CA GLU A 637 -6.85 -1.99 -5.35
C GLU A 637 -5.54 -2.45 -6.01
N GLY A 638 -5.63 -3.23 -7.09
CA GLY A 638 -4.46 -3.65 -7.87
C GLY A 638 -3.73 -2.45 -8.51
N SER A 639 -4.47 -1.44 -8.99
CA SER A 639 -3.87 -0.22 -9.52
C SER A 639 -3.17 0.60 -8.45
N MET A 640 -3.75 0.73 -7.25
CA MET A 640 -3.14 1.41 -6.11
C MET A 640 -1.88 0.67 -5.62
N ALA A 641 -1.95 -0.65 -5.45
CA ALA A 641 -0.81 -1.46 -5.04
C ALA A 641 0.35 -1.35 -6.03
N LYS A 642 0.07 -1.50 -7.34
CA LYS A 642 1.08 -1.37 -8.41
C LYS A 642 1.69 0.03 -8.45
N LEU A 643 0.87 1.07 -8.45
CA LEU A 643 1.33 2.45 -8.49
C LEU A 643 2.26 2.75 -7.32
N PHE A 644 1.82 2.46 -6.11
CA PHE A 644 2.60 2.74 -4.91
C PHE A 644 3.91 1.97 -4.87
N ALA A 645 3.87 0.64 -5.06
CA ALA A 645 5.04 -0.21 -4.94
C ALA A 645 6.10 0.10 -6.00
N SER A 646 5.71 0.35 -7.26
CA SER A 646 6.68 0.70 -8.31
C SER A 646 7.35 2.04 -8.05
N GLU A 647 6.63 3.06 -7.62
CA GLU A 647 7.22 4.37 -7.31
C GLU A 647 8.02 4.36 -6.00
N ALA A 648 7.62 3.55 -5.01
CA ALA A 648 8.37 3.30 -3.80
C ALA A 648 9.73 2.63 -4.11
N LEU A 649 9.74 1.66 -5.02
CA LEU A 649 10.97 1.00 -5.45
C LEU A 649 11.94 2.00 -6.10
N VAL A 650 11.45 2.91 -6.94
CA VAL A 650 12.27 3.97 -7.55
C VAL A 650 12.89 4.88 -6.48
N ARG A 651 12.09 5.32 -5.50
CA ARG A 651 12.57 6.16 -4.40
C ARG A 651 13.60 5.44 -3.55
N ALA A 652 13.28 4.23 -3.09
CA ALA A 652 14.16 3.44 -2.23
C ALA A 652 15.48 3.08 -2.94
N ALA A 653 15.43 2.72 -4.22
CA ALA A 653 16.63 2.41 -4.99
C ALA A 653 17.56 3.61 -5.13
N ALA A 654 17.03 4.82 -5.33
CA ALA A 654 17.83 6.06 -5.36
C ALA A 654 18.41 6.36 -3.96
N ASP A 655 17.61 6.29 -2.91
CA ASP A 655 18.02 6.58 -1.54
C ASP A 655 19.11 5.62 -1.04
N LEU A 656 18.99 4.32 -1.35
CA LEU A 656 19.96 3.31 -0.91
C LEU A 656 21.24 3.33 -1.77
N LEU A 657 21.14 3.69 -3.06
CA LEU A 657 22.31 3.99 -3.89
C LEU A 657 23.12 5.15 -3.29
N ASP A 658 22.47 6.26 -2.95
CA ASP A 658 23.10 7.40 -2.29
C ASP A 658 23.70 7.03 -0.93
N ALA A 659 23.03 6.21 -0.14
CA ALA A 659 23.50 5.76 1.17
C ALA A 659 24.75 4.88 1.06
N SER A 660 24.96 4.23 -0.07
CA SER A 660 26.11 3.36 -0.37
C SER A 660 27.25 4.05 -1.13
N ALA A 661 27.16 5.38 -1.32
CA ALA A 661 28.19 6.14 -2.05
C ALA A 661 29.55 6.11 -1.33
N PRO A 662 30.69 6.09 -2.09
CA PRO A 662 30.76 5.98 -3.56
C PRO A 662 30.68 4.55 -4.13
N GLU A 663 30.80 3.52 -3.28
CA GLU A 663 30.88 2.11 -3.68
C GLU A 663 29.61 1.61 -4.38
N GLY A 664 28.45 2.25 -4.12
CA GLY A 664 27.19 1.98 -4.80
C GLY A 664 27.20 2.22 -6.32
N LEU A 665 28.20 2.92 -6.84
CA LEU A 665 28.39 3.10 -8.29
C LEU A 665 28.94 1.87 -9.00
N LEU A 666 29.45 0.89 -8.26
CA LEU A 666 30.10 -0.29 -8.81
C LEU A 666 29.07 -1.36 -9.18
N GLY A 667 29.11 -1.77 -10.44
CA GLY A 667 28.30 -2.87 -10.95
C GLY A 667 28.87 -4.24 -10.62
N HIS A 668 28.19 -5.30 -11.10
CA HIS A 668 28.65 -6.68 -10.98
C HIS A 668 30.11 -6.83 -11.42
N ASP A 669 30.83 -7.77 -10.81
CA ASP A 669 32.24 -8.09 -11.06
C ASP A 669 33.25 -7.00 -10.66
N ALA A 670 32.82 -5.82 -10.22
CA ALA A 670 33.72 -4.81 -9.71
C ALA A 670 34.13 -5.13 -8.26
N SER A 671 35.42 -5.16 -7.99
CA SER A 671 35.90 -5.36 -6.63
C SER A 671 35.41 -4.26 -5.69
N GLY A 672 34.72 -4.64 -4.60
CA GLY A 672 34.14 -3.74 -3.64
C GLY A 672 32.73 -3.24 -3.98
N ALA A 673 32.08 -3.82 -4.99
CA ALA A 673 30.69 -3.52 -5.32
C ALA A 673 29.75 -3.81 -4.15
N VAL A 674 28.84 -2.88 -3.89
CA VAL A 674 27.83 -3.00 -2.81
C VAL A 674 26.87 -4.14 -3.11
N ALA A 675 26.77 -5.09 -2.20
CA ALA A 675 25.93 -6.26 -2.37
C ALA A 675 26.10 -6.92 -3.74
N ASP A 676 27.37 -7.12 -4.18
CA ASP A 676 27.71 -7.68 -5.50
C ASP A 676 27.14 -6.89 -6.69
N GLY A 677 26.97 -5.57 -6.58
CA GLY A 677 26.42 -4.72 -7.64
C GLY A 677 24.89 -4.67 -7.71
N TRP A 678 24.20 -5.37 -6.81
CA TRP A 678 22.73 -5.42 -6.83
C TRP A 678 22.06 -4.08 -6.54
N ILE A 679 22.68 -3.18 -5.77
CA ILE A 679 22.10 -1.86 -5.47
C ILE A 679 22.13 -0.98 -6.74
N GLU A 680 23.23 -1.00 -7.49
CA GLU A 680 23.37 -0.29 -8.76
C GLU A 680 22.38 -0.82 -9.82
N GLN A 681 22.28 -2.14 -9.93
CA GLN A 681 21.36 -2.80 -10.86
C GLN A 681 19.89 -2.52 -10.50
N ALA A 682 19.52 -2.61 -9.22
CA ALA A 682 18.17 -2.29 -8.76
C ALA A 682 17.78 -0.85 -9.08
N HIS A 683 18.71 0.12 -8.98
CA HIS A 683 18.45 1.52 -9.34
C HIS A 683 18.15 1.66 -10.85
N ARG A 684 18.85 0.95 -11.72
CA ARG A 684 18.56 0.95 -13.17
C ARG A 684 17.25 0.24 -13.47
N HIS A 685 17.00 -0.91 -12.84
CA HIS A 685 15.79 -1.71 -13.05
C HIS A 685 14.53 -1.00 -12.54
N ALA A 686 14.58 -0.34 -11.39
CA ALA A 686 13.40 0.30 -10.77
C ALA A 686 12.63 1.21 -11.74
N GLN A 687 13.30 1.86 -12.70
CA GLN A 687 12.66 2.77 -13.65
C GLN A 687 11.62 2.06 -14.54
N VAL A 688 11.90 0.84 -14.98
CA VAL A 688 10.98 0.12 -15.87
C VAL A 688 9.70 -0.34 -15.15
N THR A 689 9.74 -0.51 -13.83
CA THR A 689 8.57 -0.93 -13.04
C THR A 689 7.44 0.08 -13.07
N THR A 690 7.74 1.36 -13.33
CA THR A 690 6.72 2.42 -13.52
C THR A 690 6.12 2.43 -14.93
N ILE A 691 6.65 1.61 -15.85
CA ILE A 691 6.31 1.62 -17.28
C ILE A 691 5.49 0.38 -17.67
N TYR A 692 5.97 -0.83 -17.37
CA TYR A 692 5.28 -2.07 -17.76
C TYR A 692 4.02 -2.34 -16.92
N ALA A 693 3.20 -3.30 -17.31
CA ALA A 693 1.91 -3.63 -16.69
C ALA A 693 0.99 -2.41 -16.51
N GLY A 694 1.02 -1.49 -17.49
CA GLY A 694 0.34 -0.20 -17.45
C GLY A 694 1.15 0.86 -16.68
N THR A 695 1.48 1.97 -17.37
CA THR A 695 2.31 3.03 -16.77
C THR A 695 1.65 3.64 -15.53
N SER A 696 2.46 4.30 -14.69
CA SER A 696 1.97 5.05 -13.53
C SER A 696 0.80 5.98 -13.88
N GLU A 697 0.82 6.62 -15.07
CA GLU A 697 -0.24 7.50 -15.55
C GLU A 697 -1.54 6.73 -15.84
N ILE A 698 -1.43 5.51 -16.39
CA ILE A 698 -2.59 4.64 -16.63
C ILE A 698 -3.19 4.19 -15.29
N GLN A 699 -2.34 3.80 -14.32
CA GLN A 699 -2.83 3.42 -12.99
C GLN A 699 -3.53 4.58 -12.30
N ARG A 700 -2.95 5.81 -12.34
CA ARG A 700 -3.58 7.03 -11.81
C ARG A 700 -4.94 7.30 -12.45
N SER A 701 -5.04 7.14 -13.78
CA SER A 701 -6.31 7.34 -14.50
C SER A 701 -7.36 6.31 -14.06
N ILE A 702 -6.99 5.04 -13.87
CA ILE A 702 -7.90 4.00 -13.37
C ILE A 702 -8.39 4.33 -11.96
N ILE A 703 -7.49 4.73 -11.06
CA ILE A 703 -7.82 5.11 -9.68
C ILE A 703 -8.76 6.32 -9.68
N ALA A 704 -8.45 7.35 -10.46
CA ALA A 704 -9.26 8.57 -10.55
C ALA A 704 -10.66 8.30 -11.11
N GLU A 705 -10.76 7.58 -12.22
CA GLU A 705 -12.03 7.38 -12.93
C GLU A 705 -12.90 6.32 -12.25
N ARG A 706 -12.30 5.18 -11.82
CA ARG A 706 -13.06 4.05 -11.25
C ARG A 706 -13.11 4.07 -9.72
N GLY A 707 -12.02 4.49 -9.07
CA GLY A 707 -11.91 4.54 -7.62
C GLY A 707 -12.55 5.80 -7.03
N LEU A 708 -12.25 6.97 -7.60
CA LEU A 708 -12.76 8.24 -7.11
C LEU A 708 -14.02 8.73 -7.85
N GLY A 709 -14.45 8.06 -8.91
CA GLY A 709 -15.64 8.42 -9.68
C GLY A 709 -15.52 9.74 -10.45
N LEU A 710 -14.29 10.20 -10.71
CA LEU A 710 -14.06 11.42 -11.49
C LEU A 710 -14.45 11.22 -12.96
N PRO A 711 -14.87 12.28 -13.65
CA PRO A 711 -15.19 12.23 -15.08
C PRO A 711 -13.98 11.75 -15.88
N ARG A 712 -14.22 10.97 -16.94
CA ARG A 712 -13.13 10.52 -17.82
C ARG A 712 -12.32 11.70 -18.33
N SER A 713 -10.99 11.53 -18.39
CA SER A 713 -10.10 12.53 -18.95
C SER A 713 -10.55 12.89 -20.36
N GLY A 714 -10.72 14.20 -20.62
CA GLY A 714 -11.28 14.71 -21.86
C GLY A 714 -10.49 14.27 -23.09
N ARG A 715 -11.23 13.98 -24.15
CA ARG A 715 -10.72 13.76 -25.51
C ARG A 715 -10.26 15.06 -26.12
#